data_a3a1d778c91a2bded626938dbd23f74a
#
_entry.id   a3a1d778c91a2bded626938dbd23f74a
#
_cell.length_a   1.000
_cell.length_b   1.000
_cell.length_c   1.000
_cell.angle_alpha   90.00
_cell.angle_beta   90.00
_cell.angle_gamma   90.00
#
_symmetry.space_group_name_H-M   'P 1'
#
loop_
_entity.id
_entity.type
_entity.pdbx_description
1 polymer ?
#
loop_
_entity_poly.entity_id
_entity_poly.type
_entity_poly.pdbx_seq_one_letter_code
_entity_poly.pdbx_strand_id
1 'polypeptide(L)'
;MKLRKPGPGAITLAALALIAAVVYGSSIVWTEILWFRQMSATRVILTQWGAHFGLFVVGLLVATGLLYFSMAFAYRHRASSTRGEASAALRGYQEALEPVRRFAFWGVALFFGFTNGARLATEWRTLLQFLNASSFDQVDPQFGLDISFFVFVLPALKVLVSFLMTVTGIGLAAALVVSYLYGTIRLAPRPHASKHARLQTGLMAATLSVFIGINYWLGRYELLTSESGSIHGAMYSDINATLPAHSILAVISFLVAALFVVAAFRGTWRLPVTGVAVTVIAALILAGAYPALIEQFRVRPNQRTLESPYIQRNIDATLAAYGLDDVDYQTNYDAATTASAGQFDNEALTSQVRLLDPKVITKTVQQLQQSRLYYGFNSGMKVDRYTVGGERRDTVISVRELNLSGLSAEQQTWVNQHTVYTHGFGAVAAYGNQLTSDGLPSYWEQSVPSVGEMGEYEERVYFSPGSPTYSIVGAPEGAEPQELDYPDDTAVGGQVSTTFTGNGGPSVGNTWNKLLYAIKFGSTDLFFSSQTNEASQILYDRDPLQRVSKVAPYLTLEQSAYPAVVDMDGDASTPKRLVWVVDAYTTTNNYPYAQHETLSDATVDSQSTQMGQYVQANKINYMRNSVKAVVDAYDGSVRLFRWDDQDPILRTWEKIYPGSVEPMSAISGDLMSHLRYPEDMFKVQRNLLATYHVTDAAGFYSGGDRWRLAEETSTYGDAAASSAPSAGVDANGNRVSAPTALQPPYYLTMQMPGQESAEFSLTSVFVPGGGGEGRREAMAGFLAVDSETGNSPGQVREGYGKLRLLALPSSTTVPGPGQVQNKYDSDEKIATQLNLLNQ
;
A
#
# COMPACT_ATOMS: atom_id res chain seq x y z
N MET A 1 -21.12 -14.72 -45.68
CA MET A 1 -20.86 -13.30 -45.63
C MET A 1 -19.43 -13.07 -46.12
N LYS A 2 -19.23 -12.57 -47.36
CA LYS A 2 -17.86 -12.26 -47.84
C LYS A 2 -17.40 -11.02 -47.12
N LEU A 3 -16.41 -11.14 -46.21
CA LEU A 3 -15.74 -10.02 -45.63
C LEU A 3 -15.22 -9.14 -46.77
N ARG A 4 -15.80 -7.97 -46.94
CA ARG A 4 -15.29 -6.94 -47.89
C ARG A 4 -13.85 -6.63 -47.47
N LYS A 5 -12.91 -6.80 -48.40
CA LYS A 5 -11.54 -6.35 -48.17
C LYS A 5 -11.57 -4.87 -47.77
N PRO A 6 -10.88 -4.49 -46.69
CA PRO A 6 -10.83 -3.07 -46.31
C PRO A 6 -10.31 -2.26 -47.49
N GLY A 7 -10.95 -1.13 -47.78
CA GLY A 7 -10.51 -0.23 -48.85
C GLY A 7 -9.13 0.37 -48.53
N PRO A 8 -8.40 0.86 -49.52
CA PRO A 8 -7.05 1.42 -49.35
C PRO A 8 -7.00 2.47 -48.24
N GLY A 9 -8.02 3.34 -48.13
CA GLY A 9 -8.11 4.35 -47.09
C GLY A 9 -8.22 3.79 -45.66
N ALA A 10 -8.94 2.66 -45.49
CA ALA A 10 -9.03 2.01 -44.18
C ALA A 10 -7.70 1.34 -43.77
N ILE A 11 -6.96 0.80 -44.73
CA ILE A 11 -5.60 0.24 -44.53
C ILE A 11 -4.64 1.35 -44.14
N THR A 12 -4.67 2.51 -44.82
CA THR A 12 -3.82 3.67 -44.52
C THR A 12 -4.15 4.22 -43.12
N LEU A 13 -5.43 4.37 -42.77
CA LEU A 13 -5.81 4.84 -41.44
C LEU A 13 -5.37 3.86 -40.34
N ALA A 14 -5.52 2.56 -40.56
CA ALA A 14 -5.05 1.54 -39.62
C ALA A 14 -3.52 1.57 -39.45
N ALA A 15 -2.77 1.76 -40.54
CA ALA A 15 -1.31 1.89 -40.52
C ALA A 15 -0.87 3.17 -39.77
N LEU A 16 -1.53 4.32 -40.02
CA LEU A 16 -1.26 5.56 -39.28
C LEU A 16 -1.58 5.45 -37.81
N ALA A 17 -2.71 4.85 -37.46
CA ALA A 17 -3.07 4.60 -36.07
C ALA A 17 -2.05 3.66 -35.37
N LEU A 18 -1.58 2.64 -36.07
CA LEU A 18 -0.54 1.74 -35.55
C LEU A 18 0.80 2.49 -35.34
N ILE A 19 1.23 3.31 -36.30
CA ILE A 19 2.44 4.13 -36.18
C ILE A 19 2.30 5.09 -34.99
N ALA A 20 1.17 5.80 -34.86
CA ALA A 20 0.91 6.68 -33.74
C ALA A 20 0.97 5.95 -32.39
N ALA A 21 0.36 4.76 -32.31
CA ALA A 21 0.40 3.92 -31.10
C ALA A 21 1.81 3.45 -30.76
N VAL A 22 2.61 3.08 -31.77
CA VAL A 22 4.02 2.68 -31.57
C VAL A 22 4.87 3.85 -31.10
N VAL A 23 4.70 5.03 -31.71
CA VAL A 23 5.44 6.25 -31.31
C VAL A 23 5.07 6.66 -29.89
N TYR A 24 3.79 6.67 -29.56
CA TYR A 24 3.30 6.97 -28.21
C TYR A 24 3.83 5.96 -27.17
N GLY A 25 3.69 4.66 -27.46
CA GLY A 25 4.23 3.62 -26.59
C GLY A 25 5.76 3.70 -26.41
N SER A 26 6.49 3.98 -27.50
CA SER A 26 7.94 4.18 -27.44
C SER A 26 8.31 5.42 -26.60
N SER A 27 7.51 6.49 -26.69
CA SER A 27 7.69 7.68 -25.86
C SER A 27 7.60 7.36 -24.37
N ILE A 28 6.55 6.64 -23.95
CA ILE A 28 6.38 6.24 -22.55
C ILE A 28 7.55 5.37 -22.09
N VAL A 29 7.85 4.31 -22.84
CA VAL A 29 8.92 3.36 -22.48
C VAL A 29 10.28 4.05 -22.36
N TRP A 30 10.63 4.88 -23.35
CA TRP A 30 11.93 5.52 -23.37
C TRP A 30 12.09 6.56 -22.26
N THR A 31 11.06 7.39 -22.04
CA THR A 31 11.10 8.41 -20.98
C THR A 31 11.14 7.78 -19.58
N GLU A 32 10.48 6.63 -19.36
CA GLU A 32 10.61 5.88 -18.12
C GLU A 32 12.03 5.33 -17.92
N ILE A 33 12.65 4.76 -18.96
CA ILE A 33 14.05 4.30 -18.89
C ILE A 33 14.99 5.46 -18.53
N LEU A 34 14.80 6.63 -19.13
CA LEU A 34 15.60 7.82 -18.84
C LEU A 34 15.44 8.25 -17.37
N TRP A 35 14.21 8.24 -16.86
CA TRP A 35 13.92 8.57 -15.46
C TRP A 35 14.61 7.60 -14.49
N PHE A 36 14.42 6.30 -14.69
CA PHE A 36 15.06 5.29 -13.84
C PHE A 36 16.59 5.32 -13.92
N ARG A 37 17.12 5.68 -15.08
CA ARG A 37 18.57 5.89 -15.26
C ARG A 37 19.05 7.09 -14.46
N GLN A 38 18.31 8.20 -14.49
CA GLN A 38 18.56 9.39 -13.69
C GLN A 38 18.57 9.06 -12.17
N MET A 39 17.63 8.25 -11.72
CA MET A 39 17.50 7.82 -10.33
C MET A 39 18.49 6.72 -9.91
N SER A 40 19.42 6.32 -10.79
CA SER A 40 20.31 5.15 -10.57
C SER A 40 19.54 3.84 -10.26
N ALA A 41 18.25 3.80 -10.55
CA ALA A 41 17.33 2.70 -10.27
C ALA A 41 16.98 1.84 -11.50
N THR A 42 17.81 1.87 -12.56
CA THR A 42 17.57 1.13 -13.81
C THR A 42 17.35 -0.38 -13.58
N ARG A 43 18.00 -0.95 -12.56
CA ARG A 43 17.83 -2.36 -12.21
C ARG A 43 16.41 -2.66 -11.78
N VAL A 44 15.75 -1.75 -11.07
CA VAL A 44 14.37 -1.94 -10.59
C VAL A 44 13.42 -2.12 -11.76
N ILE A 45 13.41 -1.17 -12.70
CA ILE A 45 12.53 -1.24 -13.86
C ILE A 45 12.85 -2.44 -14.78
N LEU A 46 14.13 -2.76 -14.99
CA LEU A 46 14.52 -3.90 -15.84
C LEU A 46 14.12 -5.23 -15.21
N THR A 47 14.28 -5.41 -13.90
CA THR A 47 13.83 -6.61 -13.18
C THR A 47 12.31 -6.74 -13.24
N GLN A 48 11.59 -5.65 -12.96
CA GLN A 48 10.13 -5.62 -13.02
C GLN A 48 9.59 -5.93 -14.42
N TRP A 49 10.08 -5.22 -15.44
CA TRP A 49 9.64 -5.45 -16.82
C TRP A 49 10.09 -6.80 -17.35
N GLY A 50 11.31 -7.23 -17.00
CA GLY A 50 11.83 -8.55 -17.36
C GLY A 50 10.98 -9.67 -16.78
N ALA A 51 10.59 -9.56 -15.51
CA ALA A 51 9.71 -10.52 -14.85
C ALA A 51 8.31 -10.52 -15.49
N HIS A 52 7.69 -9.35 -15.68
CA HIS A 52 6.39 -9.24 -16.35
C HIS A 52 6.42 -9.85 -17.75
N PHE A 53 7.39 -9.46 -18.58
CA PHE A 53 7.52 -9.95 -19.95
C PHE A 53 7.84 -11.44 -20.00
N GLY A 54 8.76 -11.91 -19.15
CA GLY A 54 9.13 -13.32 -19.05
C GLY A 54 7.94 -14.20 -18.68
N LEU A 55 7.19 -13.82 -17.65
CA LEU A 55 6.00 -14.53 -17.21
C LEU A 55 4.87 -14.45 -18.24
N PHE A 56 4.68 -13.30 -18.88
CA PHE A 56 3.73 -13.14 -19.97
C PHE A 56 4.04 -14.13 -21.11
N VAL A 57 5.30 -14.17 -21.57
CA VAL A 57 5.73 -15.04 -22.66
C VAL A 57 5.59 -16.51 -22.27
N VAL A 58 5.99 -16.91 -21.08
CA VAL A 58 5.83 -18.28 -20.58
C VAL A 58 4.34 -18.66 -20.55
N GLY A 59 3.50 -17.81 -19.96
CA GLY A 59 2.06 -18.04 -19.89
C GLY A 59 1.39 -18.09 -21.27
N LEU A 60 1.76 -17.17 -22.18
CA LEU A 60 1.31 -17.14 -23.56
C LEU A 60 1.68 -18.45 -24.31
N LEU A 61 2.95 -18.85 -24.24
CA LEU A 61 3.44 -20.02 -24.96
C LEU A 61 2.83 -21.32 -24.44
N VAL A 62 2.80 -21.50 -23.12
CA VAL A 62 2.23 -22.70 -22.49
C VAL A 62 0.74 -22.82 -22.79
N ALA A 63 -0.03 -21.75 -22.57
CA ALA A 63 -1.47 -21.77 -22.82
C ALA A 63 -1.80 -21.93 -24.31
N THR A 64 -1.16 -21.15 -25.19
CA THR A 64 -1.35 -21.24 -26.65
C THR A 64 -0.97 -22.65 -27.16
N GLY A 65 0.19 -23.15 -26.73
CA GLY A 65 0.69 -24.48 -27.15
C GLY A 65 -0.27 -25.59 -26.75
N LEU A 66 -0.70 -25.60 -25.47
CA LEU A 66 -1.61 -26.64 -24.96
C LEU A 66 -3.00 -26.56 -25.64
N LEU A 67 -3.56 -25.38 -25.83
CA LEU A 67 -4.86 -25.19 -26.48
C LEU A 67 -4.80 -25.56 -27.96
N TYR A 68 -3.81 -25.05 -28.69
CA TYR A 68 -3.64 -25.38 -30.08
C TYR A 68 -3.43 -26.87 -30.29
N PHE A 69 -2.55 -27.48 -29.49
CA PHE A 69 -2.32 -28.92 -29.53
C PHE A 69 -3.59 -29.71 -29.23
N SER A 70 -4.37 -29.29 -28.22
CA SER A 70 -5.63 -29.96 -27.88
C SER A 70 -6.64 -29.93 -29.02
N MET A 71 -6.83 -28.79 -29.68
CA MET A 71 -7.73 -28.63 -30.83
C MET A 71 -7.19 -29.34 -32.07
N ALA A 72 -5.90 -29.23 -32.36
CA ALA A 72 -5.27 -29.86 -33.51
C ALA A 72 -5.29 -31.39 -33.42
N PHE A 73 -5.04 -31.94 -32.21
CA PHE A 73 -5.11 -33.37 -31.95
C PHE A 73 -6.55 -33.91 -32.14
N ALA A 74 -7.55 -33.24 -31.57
CA ALA A 74 -8.95 -33.58 -31.73
C ALA A 74 -9.37 -33.57 -33.21
N TYR A 75 -8.96 -32.54 -33.94
CA TYR A 75 -9.23 -32.42 -35.36
C TYR A 75 -8.48 -33.48 -36.20
N ARG A 76 -7.22 -33.77 -35.93
CA ARG A 76 -6.41 -34.75 -36.68
C ARG A 76 -7.05 -36.16 -36.67
N HIS A 77 -7.69 -36.51 -35.54
CA HIS A 77 -8.31 -37.81 -35.35
C HIS A 77 -9.84 -37.77 -35.57
N ARG A 78 -10.33 -36.83 -36.39
CA ARG A 78 -11.76 -36.73 -36.73
C ARG A 78 -12.28 -37.96 -37.44
N ALA A 79 -13.59 -38.19 -37.37
CA ALA A 79 -14.20 -39.32 -38.03
C ALA A 79 -14.11 -39.22 -39.58
N SER A 80 -13.62 -40.25 -40.23
CA SER A 80 -13.40 -40.27 -41.68
C SER A 80 -14.68 -40.42 -42.52
N SER A 81 -15.83 -40.72 -41.91
CA SER A 81 -17.10 -40.85 -42.60
C SER A 81 -18.25 -40.25 -41.80
N THR A 82 -18.64 -39.05 -42.16
CA THR A 82 -19.83 -38.37 -41.63
C THR A 82 -21.05 -38.49 -42.54
N ARG A 83 -21.06 -39.45 -43.49
CA ARG A 83 -22.22 -39.68 -44.35
C ARG A 83 -23.31 -40.44 -43.61
N GLY A 84 -24.21 -39.71 -42.98
CA GLY A 84 -25.45 -40.28 -42.55
C GLY A 84 -26.13 -39.65 -41.31
N GLU A 85 -25.45 -39.12 -40.28
CA GLU A 85 -26.11 -38.88 -39.02
C GLU A 85 -25.75 -37.54 -38.29
N ALA A 86 -24.93 -36.67 -38.88
CA ALA A 86 -24.76 -35.33 -38.32
C ALA A 86 -26.01 -34.48 -38.61
N SER A 87 -26.52 -33.77 -37.60
CA SER A 87 -27.65 -32.86 -37.84
C SER A 87 -27.24 -31.85 -38.92
N ALA A 88 -28.23 -31.41 -39.74
CA ALA A 88 -27.97 -30.43 -40.82
C ALA A 88 -27.27 -29.15 -40.33
N ALA A 89 -27.55 -28.77 -39.10
CA ALA A 89 -26.91 -27.64 -38.45
C ALA A 89 -25.40 -27.86 -38.21
N LEU A 90 -24.97 -29.04 -37.72
CA LEU A 90 -23.55 -29.34 -37.49
C LEU A 90 -22.76 -29.36 -38.80
N ARG A 91 -23.37 -29.82 -39.89
CA ARG A 91 -22.74 -29.79 -41.22
C ARG A 91 -22.50 -28.35 -41.70
N GLY A 92 -23.50 -27.49 -41.55
CA GLY A 92 -23.35 -26.10 -41.90
C GLY A 92 -22.21 -25.39 -41.12
N TYR A 93 -22.04 -25.70 -39.85
CA TYR A 93 -20.90 -25.16 -39.05
C TYR A 93 -19.54 -25.75 -39.50
N GLN A 94 -19.47 -27.06 -39.82
CA GLN A 94 -18.26 -27.69 -40.34
C GLN A 94 -17.83 -27.06 -41.66
N GLU A 95 -18.77 -26.92 -42.63
CA GLU A 95 -18.50 -26.29 -43.93
C GLU A 95 -18.08 -24.86 -43.85
N ALA A 96 -18.66 -24.08 -42.91
CA ALA A 96 -18.29 -22.67 -42.67
C ALA A 96 -16.91 -22.53 -42.00
N LEU A 97 -16.54 -23.43 -41.12
CA LEU A 97 -15.27 -23.37 -40.38
C LEU A 97 -14.10 -23.99 -41.14
N GLU A 98 -14.32 -24.95 -42.02
CA GLU A 98 -13.23 -25.66 -42.71
C GLU A 98 -12.24 -24.77 -43.45
N PRO A 99 -12.65 -23.72 -44.24
CA PRO A 99 -11.73 -22.84 -44.94
C PRO A 99 -10.91 -21.93 -43.98
N VAL A 100 -11.43 -21.56 -42.81
CA VAL A 100 -10.81 -20.66 -41.85
C VAL A 100 -10.28 -21.37 -40.59
N ARG A 101 -10.38 -22.68 -40.54
CA ARG A 101 -10.07 -23.52 -39.37
C ARG A 101 -8.71 -23.22 -38.74
N ARG A 102 -7.63 -23.13 -39.55
CA ARG A 102 -6.28 -22.86 -39.01
C ARG A 102 -6.24 -21.53 -38.32
N PHE A 103 -6.85 -20.50 -38.93
CA PHE A 103 -6.93 -19.17 -38.32
C PHE A 103 -7.81 -19.20 -37.08
N ALA A 104 -8.92 -19.93 -37.06
CA ALA A 104 -9.78 -20.06 -35.90
C ALA A 104 -9.04 -20.75 -34.72
N PHE A 105 -8.29 -21.84 -34.97
CA PHE A 105 -7.52 -22.52 -33.94
C PHE A 105 -6.41 -21.65 -33.38
N TRP A 106 -5.65 -20.95 -34.24
CA TRP A 106 -4.66 -20.01 -33.80
C TRP A 106 -5.29 -18.80 -33.09
N GLY A 107 -6.38 -18.27 -33.60
CA GLY A 107 -7.08 -17.14 -33.00
C GLY A 107 -7.57 -17.45 -31.57
N VAL A 108 -8.24 -18.61 -31.40
CA VAL A 108 -8.69 -19.05 -30.07
C VAL A 108 -7.50 -19.33 -29.14
N ALA A 109 -6.49 -20.05 -29.63
CA ALA A 109 -5.32 -20.40 -28.82
C ALA A 109 -4.53 -19.13 -28.38
N LEU A 110 -4.31 -18.19 -29.30
CA LEU A 110 -3.62 -16.93 -29.02
C LEU A 110 -4.43 -16.03 -28.09
N PHE A 111 -5.76 -15.96 -28.25
CA PHE A 111 -6.62 -15.18 -27.37
C PHE A 111 -6.53 -15.65 -25.92
N PHE A 112 -6.73 -16.94 -25.69
CA PHE A 112 -6.60 -17.50 -24.33
C PHE A 112 -5.15 -17.54 -23.86
N GLY A 113 -4.19 -17.70 -24.75
CA GLY A 113 -2.77 -17.59 -24.45
C GLY A 113 -2.41 -16.20 -23.96
N PHE A 114 -2.87 -15.16 -24.64
CA PHE A 114 -2.65 -13.77 -24.28
C PHE A 114 -3.28 -13.43 -22.91
N THR A 115 -4.55 -13.79 -22.71
CA THR A 115 -5.25 -13.51 -21.43
C THR A 115 -4.62 -14.23 -20.25
N ASN A 116 -4.23 -15.52 -20.40
CA ASN A 116 -3.57 -16.27 -19.33
C ASN A 116 -2.11 -15.81 -19.13
N GLY A 117 -1.42 -15.41 -20.19
CA GLY A 117 -0.10 -14.79 -20.10
C GLY A 117 -0.14 -13.45 -19.34
N ALA A 118 -1.10 -12.60 -19.69
CA ALA A 118 -1.31 -11.33 -18.99
C ALA A 118 -1.62 -11.54 -17.50
N ARG A 119 -2.48 -12.50 -17.16
CA ARG A 119 -2.78 -12.87 -15.78
C ARG A 119 -1.55 -13.38 -15.03
N LEU A 120 -0.74 -14.24 -15.65
CA LEU A 120 0.48 -14.75 -15.00
C LEU A 120 1.51 -13.63 -14.78
N ALA A 121 1.57 -12.67 -15.69
CA ALA A 121 2.47 -11.52 -15.57
C ALA A 121 2.16 -10.65 -14.35
N THR A 122 0.90 -10.54 -13.91
CA THR A 122 0.54 -9.77 -12.70
C THR A 122 1.10 -10.38 -11.42
N GLU A 123 1.44 -11.67 -11.42
CA GLU A 123 1.95 -12.41 -10.26
C GLU A 123 3.49 -12.35 -10.13
N TRP A 124 4.14 -11.40 -10.77
CA TRP A 124 5.59 -11.30 -10.79
C TRP A 124 6.22 -11.16 -9.39
N ARG A 125 5.55 -10.41 -8.48
CA ARG A 125 6.02 -10.24 -7.09
C ARG A 125 6.03 -11.57 -6.37
N THR A 126 4.91 -12.29 -6.39
CA THR A 126 4.73 -13.59 -5.75
C THR A 126 5.80 -14.59 -6.21
N LEU A 127 6.07 -14.63 -7.52
CA LEU A 127 7.04 -15.57 -8.08
C LEU A 127 8.50 -15.17 -7.80
N LEU A 128 8.82 -13.86 -7.83
CA LEU A 128 10.17 -13.41 -7.46
C LEU A 128 10.45 -13.61 -5.97
N GLN A 129 9.49 -13.34 -5.09
CA GLN A 129 9.62 -13.61 -3.65
C GLN A 129 9.80 -15.11 -3.38
N PHE A 130 9.05 -15.98 -4.06
CA PHE A 130 9.23 -17.43 -3.93
C PHE A 130 10.65 -17.87 -4.28
N LEU A 131 11.23 -17.36 -5.38
CA LEU A 131 12.58 -17.73 -5.83
C LEU A 131 13.68 -17.20 -4.91
N ASN A 132 13.41 -16.18 -4.10
CA ASN A 132 14.38 -15.51 -3.25
C ASN A 132 13.99 -15.55 -1.76
N ALA A 133 13.09 -16.41 -1.37
CA ALA A 133 12.50 -16.47 -0.03
C ALA A 133 13.56 -16.48 1.08
N SER A 134 13.28 -15.75 2.15
CA SER A 134 14.05 -15.75 3.39
C SER A 134 13.22 -16.38 4.51
N SER A 135 13.87 -17.14 5.42
CA SER A 135 13.20 -17.72 6.59
C SER A 135 12.76 -16.63 7.56
N PHE A 136 11.63 -16.86 8.22
CA PHE A 136 11.18 -16.08 9.38
C PHE A 136 11.80 -16.58 10.69
N ASP A 137 12.42 -17.78 10.67
CA ASP A 137 12.94 -18.46 11.85
C ASP A 137 11.89 -18.69 12.96
N GLN A 138 10.62 -18.70 12.55
CA GLN A 138 9.45 -18.94 13.37
C GLN A 138 8.57 -19.97 12.66
N VAL A 139 7.93 -20.85 13.43
CA VAL A 139 7.09 -21.92 12.90
C VAL A 139 5.62 -21.72 13.29
N ASP A 140 4.70 -22.08 12.40
CA ASP A 140 3.29 -22.06 12.71
C ASP A 140 2.91 -23.17 13.71
N PRO A 141 1.94 -22.93 14.61
CA PRO A 141 1.60 -23.88 15.67
C PRO A 141 0.77 -25.07 15.22
N GLN A 142 0.31 -25.12 13.95
CA GLN A 142 -0.58 -26.15 13.44
C GLN A 142 0.13 -27.23 12.62
N PHE A 143 1.04 -26.79 11.71
CA PHE A 143 1.76 -27.68 10.81
C PHE A 143 3.26 -27.77 11.15
N GLY A 144 3.77 -26.87 12.02
CA GLY A 144 5.19 -26.78 12.35
C GLY A 144 6.06 -26.35 11.18
N LEU A 145 5.50 -25.60 10.23
CA LEU A 145 6.23 -25.07 9.08
C LEU A 145 6.70 -23.65 9.35
N ASP A 146 7.87 -23.28 8.82
CA ASP A 146 8.33 -21.89 8.88
C ASP A 146 7.30 -20.96 8.23
N ILE A 147 7.11 -19.77 8.80
CA ILE A 147 6.14 -18.78 8.34
C ILE A 147 6.40 -18.40 6.88
N SER A 148 7.65 -18.45 6.41
CA SER A 148 8.01 -18.20 5.02
C SER A 148 7.28 -19.11 4.03
N PHE A 149 6.89 -20.32 4.46
CA PHE A 149 6.08 -21.20 3.63
C PHE A 149 4.73 -20.54 3.29
N PHE A 150 4.07 -19.95 4.26
CA PHE A 150 2.75 -19.31 4.07
C PHE A 150 2.88 -17.99 3.32
N VAL A 151 3.94 -17.22 3.58
CA VAL A 151 4.14 -15.89 2.99
C VAL A 151 4.64 -15.98 1.55
N PHE A 152 5.56 -16.88 1.22
CA PHE A 152 6.23 -16.91 -0.08
C PHE A 152 5.93 -18.16 -0.91
N VAL A 153 5.92 -19.36 -0.29
CA VAL A 153 5.84 -20.62 -1.01
C VAL A 153 4.41 -20.97 -1.38
N LEU A 154 3.50 -20.94 -0.42
CA LEU A 154 2.10 -21.31 -0.64
C LEU A 154 1.40 -20.45 -1.70
N PRO A 155 1.52 -19.10 -1.69
CA PRO A 155 0.95 -18.25 -2.75
C PRO A 155 1.48 -18.61 -4.14
N ALA A 156 2.78 -18.82 -4.29
CA ALA A 156 3.40 -19.18 -5.56
C ALA A 156 2.90 -20.55 -6.10
N LEU A 157 2.81 -21.55 -5.22
CA LEU A 157 2.25 -22.86 -5.59
C LEU A 157 0.79 -22.75 -6.01
N LYS A 158 0.00 -21.92 -5.34
CA LYS A 158 -1.41 -21.66 -5.70
C LYS A 158 -1.54 -20.96 -7.05
N VAL A 159 -0.70 -19.98 -7.33
CA VAL A 159 -0.64 -19.30 -8.65
C VAL A 159 -0.33 -20.35 -9.73
N LEU A 160 0.69 -21.19 -9.54
CA LEU A 160 1.08 -22.21 -10.49
C LEU A 160 -0.05 -23.23 -10.74
N VAL A 161 -0.64 -23.77 -9.67
CA VAL A 161 -1.72 -24.76 -9.78
C VAL A 161 -2.96 -24.15 -10.43
N SER A 162 -3.35 -22.94 -10.04
CA SER A 162 -4.48 -22.21 -10.63
C SER A 162 -4.29 -21.95 -12.13
N PHE A 163 -3.09 -21.55 -12.53
CA PHE A 163 -2.73 -21.36 -13.94
C PHE A 163 -2.85 -22.68 -14.73
N LEU A 164 -2.22 -23.75 -14.25
CA LEU A 164 -2.25 -25.07 -14.92
C LEU A 164 -3.66 -25.65 -14.96
N MET A 165 -4.44 -25.51 -13.90
CA MET A 165 -5.83 -25.93 -13.83
C MET A 165 -6.70 -25.18 -14.85
N THR A 166 -6.54 -23.85 -14.94
CA THR A 166 -7.28 -23.01 -15.90
C THR A 166 -6.94 -23.39 -17.34
N VAL A 167 -5.65 -23.47 -17.68
CA VAL A 167 -5.21 -23.79 -19.05
C VAL A 167 -5.63 -25.20 -19.44
N THR A 168 -5.52 -26.17 -18.53
CA THR A 168 -5.98 -27.57 -18.79
C THR A 168 -7.48 -27.63 -18.94
N GLY A 169 -8.26 -26.92 -18.12
CA GLY A 169 -9.71 -26.85 -18.19
C GLY A 169 -10.21 -26.27 -19.53
N ILE A 170 -9.64 -25.12 -19.95
CA ILE A 170 -9.95 -24.50 -21.25
C ILE A 170 -9.53 -25.43 -22.38
N GLY A 171 -8.37 -26.07 -22.29
CA GLY A 171 -7.89 -27.05 -23.29
C GLY A 171 -8.81 -28.26 -23.42
N LEU A 172 -9.30 -28.80 -22.30
CA LEU A 172 -10.29 -29.89 -22.29
C LEU A 172 -11.61 -29.45 -22.93
N ALA A 173 -12.11 -28.27 -22.57
CA ALA A 173 -13.32 -27.70 -23.16
C ALA A 173 -13.17 -27.52 -24.67
N ALA A 174 -12.06 -26.97 -25.13
CA ALA A 174 -11.75 -26.80 -26.56
C ALA A 174 -11.67 -28.14 -27.28
N ALA A 175 -11.03 -29.16 -26.70
CA ALA A 175 -10.95 -30.49 -27.24
C ALA A 175 -12.33 -31.16 -27.35
N LEU A 176 -13.20 -31.01 -26.35
CA LEU A 176 -14.57 -31.49 -26.34
C LEU A 176 -15.40 -30.82 -27.43
N VAL A 177 -15.32 -29.50 -27.58
CA VAL A 177 -16.03 -28.74 -28.62
C VAL A 177 -15.61 -29.21 -30.02
N VAL A 178 -14.30 -29.31 -30.29
CA VAL A 178 -13.79 -29.76 -31.58
C VAL A 178 -14.17 -31.22 -31.82
N SER A 179 -14.06 -32.10 -30.82
CA SER A 179 -14.43 -33.50 -30.91
C SER A 179 -15.93 -33.71 -31.20
N TYR A 180 -16.78 -32.90 -30.58
CA TYR A 180 -18.23 -32.91 -30.84
C TYR A 180 -18.55 -32.37 -32.25
N LEU A 181 -17.95 -31.21 -32.58
CA LEU A 181 -18.17 -30.58 -33.88
C LEU A 181 -17.81 -31.53 -35.05
N TYR A 182 -16.68 -32.25 -34.94
CA TYR A 182 -16.21 -33.16 -36.00
C TYR A 182 -16.62 -34.63 -35.78
N GLY A 183 -17.62 -34.89 -34.91
CA GLY A 183 -18.32 -36.16 -34.77
C GLY A 183 -17.53 -37.29 -34.13
N THR A 184 -16.37 -37.04 -33.53
CA THR A 184 -15.59 -38.02 -32.76
C THR A 184 -16.20 -38.31 -31.39
N ILE A 185 -17.01 -37.38 -30.87
CA ILE A 185 -17.89 -37.54 -29.72
C ILE A 185 -19.33 -37.28 -30.18
N ARG A 186 -20.26 -38.18 -29.88
CA ARG A 186 -21.70 -38.06 -30.16
C ARG A 186 -22.46 -38.27 -28.86
N LEU A 187 -23.49 -37.46 -28.61
CA LEU A 187 -24.31 -37.56 -27.40
C LEU A 187 -25.62 -38.31 -27.65
N ALA A 188 -26.15 -38.23 -28.87
CA ALA A 188 -27.40 -38.88 -29.26
C ALA A 188 -27.29 -39.48 -30.69
N PRO A 189 -28.06 -40.51 -31.07
CA PRO A 189 -29.02 -41.29 -30.27
C PRO A 189 -28.36 -42.29 -29.31
N ARG A 190 -27.11 -42.67 -29.55
CA ARG A 190 -26.29 -43.52 -28.65
C ARG A 190 -24.97 -42.82 -28.38
N PRO A 191 -24.64 -42.54 -27.10
CA PRO A 191 -23.36 -41.91 -26.76
C PRO A 191 -22.18 -42.72 -27.27
N HIS A 192 -21.30 -42.11 -28.06
CA HIS A 192 -20.12 -42.74 -28.61
C HIS A 192 -18.93 -41.77 -28.63
N ALA A 193 -17.76 -42.26 -28.31
CA ALA A 193 -16.51 -41.52 -28.44
C ALA A 193 -15.43 -42.39 -29.07
N SER A 194 -14.75 -41.88 -30.08
CA SER A 194 -13.64 -42.57 -30.72
C SER A 194 -12.50 -42.86 -29.75
N LYS A 195 -11.65 -43.87 -30.04
CA LYS A 195 -10.51 -44.25 -29.18
C LYS A 195 -9.61 -43.02 -28.88
N HIS A 196 -9.27 -42.23 -29.88
CA HIS A 196 -8.41 -41.07 -29.74
C HIS A 196 -9.08 -39.93 -28.95
N ALA A 197 -10.37 -39.67 -29.20
CA ALA A 197 -11.12 -38.68 -28.43
C ALA A 197 -11.22 -39.09 -26.95
N ARG A 198 -11.46 -40.35 -26.65
CA ARG A 198 -11.48 -40.89 -25.28
C ARG A 198 -10.14 -40.74 -24.58
N LEU A 199 -9.05 -41.11 -25.29
CA LEU A 199 -7.71 -41.00 -24.73
C LEU A 199 -7.37 -39.54 -24.40
N GLN A 200 -7.60 -38.62 -25.35
CA GLN A 200 -7.33 -37.19 -25.14
C GLN A 200 -8.15 -36.61 -24.00
N THR A 201 -9.48 -36.71 -24.09
CA THR A 201 -10.36 -36.08 -23.07
C THR A 201 -10.23 -36.77 -21.72
N GLY A 202 -10.00 -38.07 -21.68
CA GLY A 202 -9.75 -38.82 -20.45
C GLY A 202 -8.44 -38.43 -19.77
N LEU A 203 -7.35 -38.30 -20.51
CA LEU A 203 -6.06 -37.88 -19.94
C LEU A 203 -6.11 -36.43 -19.50
N MET A 204 -6.72 -35.53 -20.26
CA MET A 204 -6.88 -34.12 -19.87
C MET A 204 -7.76 -33.97 -18.63
N ALA A 205 -8.87 -34.75 -18.55
CA ALA A 205 -9.71 -34.78 -17.37
C ALA A 205 -8.97 -35.35 -16.14
N ALA A 206 -8.15 -36.39 -16.36
CA ALA A 206 -7.28 -36.93 -15.31
C ALA A 206 -6.29 -35.85 -14.79
N THR A 207 -5.60 -35.16 -15.68
CA THR A 207 -4.66 -34.07 -15.34
C THR A 207 -5.37 -32.97 -14.59
N LEU A 208 -6.57 -32.55 -15.04
CA LEU A 208 -7.37 -31.54 -14.34
C LEU A 208 -7.76 -32.01 -12.92
N SER A 209 -8.16 -33.30 -12.79
CA SER A 209 -8.48 -33.87 -11.47
C SER A 209 -7.27 -33.95 -10.55
N VAL A 210 -6.06 -34.19 -11.08
CA VAL A 210 -4.82 -34.11 -10.30
C VAL A 210 -4.60 -32.69 -9.79
N PHE A 211 -4.76 -31.67 -10.63
CA PHE A 211 -4.61 -30.26 -10.18
C PHE A 211 -5.68 -29.86 -9.15
N ILE A 212 -6.92 -30.34 -9.32
CA ILE A 212 -7.97 -30.14 -8.29
C ILE A 212 -7.56 -30.82 -6.96
N GLY A 213 -7.00 -32.04 -7.02
CA GLY A 213 -6.49 -32.73 -5.82
C GLY A 213 -5.36 -31.94 -5.14
N ILE A 214 -4.40 -31.43 -5.91
CA ILE A 214 -3.33 -30.59 -5.37
C ILE A 214 -3.90 -29.29 -4.78
N ASN A 215 -4.89 -28.68 -5.45
CA ASN A 215 -5.53 -27.47 -4.95
C ASN A 215 -6.23 -27.68 -3.60
N TYR A 216 -6.95 -28.80 -3.41
CA TYR A 216 -7.50 -29.17 -2.10
C TYR A 216 -6.41 -29.42 -1.06
N TRP A 217 -5.30 -30.06 -1.47
CA TRP A 217 -4.18 -30.30 -0.57
C TRP A 217 -3.54 -29.01 -0.08
N LEU A 218 -3.31 -28.04 -0.97
CA LEU A 218 -2.80 -26.70 -0.62
C LEU A 218 -3.83 -25.90 0.18
N GLY A 219 -5.11 -26.04 -0.09
CA GLY A 219 -6.21 -25.41 0.65
C GLY A 219 -6.25 -25.75 2.15
N ARG A 220 -5.56 -26.80 2.58
CA ARG A 220 -5.40 -27.12 4.01
C ARG A 220 -4.56 -26.07 4.73
N TYR A 221 -3.55 -25.55 4.08
CA TYR A 221 -2.65 -24.53 4.64
C TYR A 221 -3.28 -23.14 4.59
N GLU A 222 -4.10 -22.87 3.58
CA GLU A 222 -4.83 -21.59 3.46
C GLU A 222 -5.81 -21.34 4.62
N LEU A 223 -6.25 -22.37 5.30
CA LEU A 223 -7.12 -22.21 6.47
C LEU A 223 -6.49 -21.34 7.55
N LEU A 224 -5.15 -21.31 7.67
CA LEU A 224 -4.47 -20.51 8.68
C LEU A 224 -4.45 -19.02 8.36
N THR A 225 -4.76 -18.64 7.13
CA THR A 225 -4.82 -17.23 6.68
C THR A 225 -6.25 -16.83 6.28
N SER A 226 -7.24 -17.72 6.49
CA SER A 226 -8.63 -17.45 6.13
C SER A 226 -9.35 -16.60 7.18
N GLU A 227 -10.40 -15.92 6.73
CA GLU A 227 -11.33 -15.23 7.62
C GLU A 227 -12.41 -16.21 8.07
N SER A 228 -12.37 -16.63 9.32
CA SER A 228 -13.30 -17.59 9.89
C SER A 228 -13.98 -17.01 11.12
N GLY A 229 -15.26 -16.71 11.03
CA GLY A 229 -16.05 -16.30 12.20
C GLY A 229 -15.64 -14.95 12.80
N SER A 230 -15.30 -14.94 14.09
CA SER A 230 -15.00 -13.73 14.86
C SER A 230 -13.52 -13.33 14.86
N ILE A 231 -12.64 -14.20 14.39
CA ILE A 231 -11.19 -13.98 14.31
C ILE A 231 -10.66 -14.46 12.97
N HIS A 232 -9.47 -14.02 12.59
CA HIS A 232 -8.75 -14.52 11.44
C HIS A 232 -7.91 -15.75 11.80
N GLY A 233 -7.72 -16.65 10.82
CA GLY A 233 -7.08 -17.93 11.01
C GLY A 233 -8.05 -19.08 11.22
N ALA A 234 -7.51 -20.30 11.34
CA ALA A 234 -8.32 -21.51 11.47
C ALA A 234 -8.91 -21.65 12.88
N MET A 235 -10.22 -21.85 12.95
CA MET A 235 -10.96 -22.13 14.19
C MET A 235 -11.16 -23.65 14.42
N TYR A 236 -11.86 -24.02 15.48
CA TYR A 236 -12.10 -25.43 15.81
C TYR A 236 -12.74 -26.20 14.65
N SER A 237 -13.77 -25.65 14.03
CA SER A 237 -14.47 -26.28 12.89
C SER A 237 -13.55 -26.45 11.68
N ASP A 238 -12.64 -25.50 11.45
CA ASP A 238 -11.70 -25.57 10.34
C ASP A 238 -10.68 -26.70 10.54
N ILE A 239 -10.11 -26.82 11.72
CA ILE A 239 -9.10 -27.84 12.02
C ILE A 239 -9.74 -29.24 12.14
N ASN A 240 -10.95 -29.37 12.73
CA ASN A 240 -11.55 -30.66 13.01
C ASN A 240 -12.53 -31.15 11.93
N ALA A 241 -12.98 -30.27 11.03
CA ALA A 241 -13.90 -30.65 9.96
C ALA A 241 -13.36 -30.26 8.57
N THR A 242 -13.03 -28.97 8.32
CA THR A 242 -12.63 -28.48 6.99
C THR A 242 -11.28 -29.02 6.55
N LEU A 243 -10.29 -29.08 7.42
CA LEU A 243 -8.94 -29.60 7.11
C LEU A 243 -8.98 -31.11 6.76
N PRO A 244 -9.63 -32.00 7.54
CA PRO A 244 -9.83 -33.40 7.15
C PRO A 244 -10.63 -33.51 5.83
N ALA A 245 -11.68 -32.70 5.64
CA ALA A 245 -12.46 -32.67 4.41
C ALA A 245 -11.61 -32.34 3.19
N HIS A 246 -10.77 -31.33 3.26
CA HIS A 246 -9.81 -31.01 2.18
C HIS A 246 -8.86 -32.17 1.89
N SER A 247 -8.37 -32.86 2.93
CA SER A 247 -7.52 -34.04 2.77
C SER A 247 -8.23 -35.19 2.06
N ILE A 248 -9.48 -35.47 2.45
CA ILE A 248 -10.32 -36.52 1.84
C ILE A 248 -10.64 -36.14 0.38
N LEU A 249 -11.03 -34.89 0.11
CA LEU A 249 -11.35 -34.42 -1.24
C LEU A 249 -10.14 -34.47 -2.17
N ALA A 250 -8.94 -34.19 -1.65
CA ALA A 250 -7.70 -34.35 -2.40
C ALA A 250 -7.49 -35.82 -2.83
N VAL A 251 -7.64 -36.78 -1.89
CA VAL A 251 -7.53 -38.21 -2.16
C VAL A 251 -8.58 -38.65 -3.17
N ILE A 252 -9.85 -38.26 -2.97
CA ILE A 252 -10.94 -38.57 -3.93
C ILE A 252 -10.59 -38.03 -5.33
N SER A 253 -10.09 -36.80 -5.44
CA SER A 253 -9.70 -36.19 -6.71
C SER A 253 -8.59 -36.98 -7.41
N PHE A 254 -7.59 -37.50 -6.69
CA PHE A 254 -6.56 -38.35 -7.24
C PHE A 254 -7.12 -39.73 -7.68
N LEU A 255 -8.06 -40.29 -6.91
CA LEU A 255 -8.77 -41.53 -7.34
C LEU A 255 -9.59 -41.33 -8.61
N VAL A 256 -10.30 -40.20 -8.71
CA VAL A 256 -11.04 -39.81 -9.92
C VAL A 256 -10.11 -39.61 -11.10
N ALA A 257 -8.95 -39.02 -10.91
CA ALA A 257 -7.92 -38.94 -11.93
C ALA A 257 -7.51 -40.33 -12.44
N ALA A 258 -7.27 -41.29 -11.54
CA ALA A 258 -6.97 -42.68 -11.90
C ALA A 258 -8.13 -43.34 -12.67
N LEU A 259 -9.38 -43.09 -12.26
CA LEU A 259 -10.55 -43.59 -12.98
C LEU A 259 -10.65 -43.02 -14.42
N PHE A 260 -10.32 -41.72 -14.61
CA PHE A 260 -10.25 -41.14 -15.95
C PHE A 260 -9.15 -41.77 -16.81
N VAL A 261 -7.99 -42.09 -16.25
CA VAL A 261 -6.93 -42.83 -16.96
C VAL A 261 -7.44 -44.20 -17.37
N VAL A 262 -8.02 -44.96 -16.45
CA VAL A 262 -8.58 -46.31 -16.78
C VAL A 262 -9.66 -46.22 -17.86
N ALA A 263 -10.56 -45.22 -17.74
CA ALA A 263 -11.62 -45.03 -18.74
C ALA A 263 -11.10 -44.64 -20.13
N ALA A 264 -10.03 -43.81 -20.16
CA ALA A 264 -9.37 -43.43 -21.41
C ALA A 264 -8.92 -44.66 -22.21
N PHE A 265 -8.40 -45.70 -21.55
CA PHE A 265 -7.93 -46.93 -22.18
C PHE A 265 -9.06 -47.97 -22.39
N ARG A 266 -9.90 -48.20 -21.38
CA ARG A 266 -10.95 -49.25 -21.43
C ARG A 266 -12.26 -48.80 -22.08
N GLY A 267 -12.53 -47.50 -22.16
CA GLY A 267 -13.76 -46.95 -22.76
C GLY A 267 -14.99 -46.98 -21.85
N THR A 268 -14.82 -47.16 -20.55
CA THR A 268 -15.91 -47.25 -19.57
C THR A 268 -16.11 -45.91 -18.87
N TRP A 269 -16.84 -44.99 -19.50
CA TRP A 269 -17.08 -43.61 -18.95
C TRP A 269 -17.98 -43.55 -17.73
N ARG A 270 -18.72 -44.64 -17.45
CA ARG A 270 -19.63 -44.66 -16.28
C ARG A 270 -18.87 -44.44 -14.96
N LEU A 271 -17.69 -45.08 -14.79
CA LEU A 271 -16.90 -45.00 -13.57
C LEU A 271 -16.37 -43.58 -13.25
N PRO A 272 -15.69 -42.90 -14.19
CA PRO A 272 -15.23 -41.55 -13.91
C PRO A 272 -16.37 -40.53 -13.78
N VAL A 273 -17.48 -40.67 -14.51
CA VAL A 273 -18.66 -39.80 -14.35
C VAL A 273 -19.30 -40.00 -12.98
N THR A 274 -19.45 -41.24 -12.51
CA THR A 274 -19.89 -41.47 -11.12
C THR A 274 -18.86 -40.98 -10.11
N GLY A 275 -17.57 -41.12 -10.42
CA GLY A 275 -16.50 -40.55 -9.57
C GLY A 275 -16.60 -39.03 -9.40
N VAL A 276 -16.80 -38.30 -10.50
CA VAL A 276 -17.03 -36.86 -10.47
C VAL A 276 -18.29 -36.49 -9.67
N ALA A 277 -19.40 -37.22 -9.92
CA ALA A 277 -20.65 -37.00 -9.18
C ALA A 277 -20.46 -37.23 -7.67
N VAL A 278 -19.75 -38.30 -7.29
CA VAL A 278 -19.38 -38.58 -5.90
C VAL A 278 -18.49 -37.47 -5.34
N THR A 279 -17.51 -36.97 -6.10
CA THR A 279 -16.65 -35.85 -5.65
C THR A 279 -17.47 -34.60 -5.40
N VAL A 280 -18.40 -34.25 -6.31
CA VAL A 280 -19.27 -33.07 -6.11
C VAL A 280 -20.15 -33.24 -4.89
N ILE A 281 -20.79 -34.41 -4.71
CA ILE A 281 -21.60 -34.68 -3.51
C ILE A 281 -20.74 -34.67 -2.26
N ALA A 282 -19.56 -35.30 -2.31
CA ALA A 282 -18.61 -35.31 -1.19
C ALA A 282 -18.15 -33.88 -0.84
N ALA A 283 -17.89 -33.04 -1.83
CA ALA A 283 -17.52 -31.64 -1.60
C ALA A 283 -18.67 -30.86 -0.93
N LEU A 284 -19.91 -31.00 -1.40
CA LEU A 284 -21.08 -30.37 -0.79
C LEU A 284 -21.30 -30.84 0.67
N ILE A 285 -21.08 -32.11 0.95
CA ILE A 285 -21.24 -32.68 2.30
C ILE A 285 -20.04 -32.30 3.17
N LEU A 286 -18.81 -32.62 2.74
CA LEU A 286 -17.61 -32.53 3.56
C LEU A 286 -17.08 -31.10 3.70
N ALA A 287 -17.15 -30.30 2.65
CA ALA A 287 -16.68 -28.91 2.71
C ALA A 287 -17.81 -27.90 3.04
N GLY A 288 -19.06 -28.30 2.97
CA GLY A 288 -20.22 -27.45 3.28
C GLY A 288 -21.00 -27.92 4.50
N ALA A 289 -21.78 -28.97 4.36
CA ALA A 289 -22.73 -29.38 5.40
C ALA A 289 -22.04 -29.87 6.69
N TYR A 290 -20.97 -30.66 6.60
CA TYR A 290 -20.30 -31.24 7.77
C TYR A 290 -19.66 -30.18 8.67
N PRO A 291 -18.86 -29.21 8.19
CA PRO A 291 -18.36 -28.11 9.02
C PRO A 291 -19.50 -27.31 9.65
N ALA A 292 -20.58 -27.01 8.92
CA ALA A 292 -21.72 -26.29 9.42
C ALA A 292 -22.45 -27.04 10.55
N LEU A 293 -22.56 -28.39 10.44
CA LEU A 293 -23.13 -29.22 11.51
C LEU A 293 -22.25 -29.24 12.76
N ILE A 294 -20.93 -29.37 12.59
CA ILE A 294 -19.97 -29.30 13.70
C ILE A 294 -20.06 -27.93 14.37
N GLU A 295 -20.09 -26.85 13.61
CA GLU A 295 -20.26 -25.49 14.12
C GLU A 295 -21.54 -25.36 14.92
N GLN A 296 -22.69 -25.74 14.36
CA GLN A 296 -23.99 -25.55 14.96
C GLN A 296 -24.21 -26.42 16.22
N PHE A 297 -23.80 -27.69 16.18
CA PHE A 297 -24.16 -28.64 17.24
C PHE A 297 -23.06 -28.93 18.24
N ARG A 298 -21.80 -28.67 17.90
CA ARG A 298 -20.68 -28.95 18.79
C ARG A 298 -19.96 -27.68 19.24
N VAL A 299 -19.69 -26.75 18.34
CA VAL A 299 -18.92 -25.54 18.64
C VAL A 299 -19.81 -24.55 19.40
N ARG A 300 -20.90 -24.07 18.82
CA ARG A 300 -21.73 -23.01 19.40
C ARG A 300 -22.14 -23.27 20.84
N PRO A 301 -22.55 -24.48 21.24
CA PRO A 301 -22.91 -24.74 22.65
C PRO A 301 -21.72 -24.71 23.62
N ASN A 302 -20.49 -24.90 23.11
CA ASN A 302 -19.25 -25.01 23.87
C ASN A 302 -18.15 -24.07 23.36
N GLN A 303 -18.54 -23.01 22.70
CA GLN A 303 -17.64 -22.15 21.87
C GLN A 303 -16.45 -21.64 22.68
N ARG A 304 -16.70 -21.08 23.88
CA ARG A 304 -15.65 -20.55 24.74
C ARG A 304 -14.52 -21.55 25.01
N THR A 305 -14.86 -22.82 25.24
CA THR A 305 -13.85 -23.83 25.58
C THR A 305 -13.18 -24.40 24.36
N LEU A 306 -13.94 -24.65 23.28
CA LEU A 306 -13.39 -25.26 22.07
C LEU A 306 -12.57 -24.28 21.22
N GLU A 307 -12.94 -22.99 21.21
CA GLU A 307 -12.23 -21.96 20.43
C GLU A 307 -11.06 -21.33 21.18
N SER A 308 -11.00 -21.45 22.50
CA SER A 308 -9.95 -20.82 23.31
C SER A 308 -8.52 -21.07 22.81
N PRO A 309 -8.11 -22.30 22.42
CA PRO A 309 -6.76 -22.53 21.90
C PRO A 309 -6.47 -21.82 20.56
N TYR A 310 -7.50 -21.65 19.72
CA TYR A 310 -7.36 -21.00 18.41
C TYR A 310 -7.38 -19.48 18.55
N ILE A 311 -8.21 -18.96 19.47
CA ILE A 311 -8.21 -17.54 19.85
C ILE A 311 -6.82 -17.16 20.39
N GLN A 312 -6.22 -17.99 21.27
CA GLN A 312 -4.88 -17.73 21.78
C GLN A 312 -3.83 -17.68 20.66
N ARG A 313 -3.90 -18.60 19.69
CA ARG A 313 -3.01 -18.57 18.51
C ARG A 313 -3.17 -17.31 17.68
N ASN A 314 -4.41 -16.83 17.53
CA ASN A 314 -4.69 -15.56 16.83
C ASN A 314 -4.12 -14.36 17.61
N ILE A 315 -4.27 -14.31 18.93
CA ILE A 315 -3.70 -13.26 19.78
C ILE A 315 -2.19 -13.24 19.61
N ASP A 316 -1.52 -14.37 19.88
CA ASP A 316 -0.06 -14.48 19.85
C ASP A 316 0.50 -14.12 18.45
N ALA A 317 -0.13 -14.66 17.39
CA ALA A 317 0.29 -14.37 16.02
C ALA A 317 0.06 -12.90 15.62
N THR A 318 -1.03 -12.28 16.06
CA THR A 318 -1.33 -10.88 15.78
C THR A 318 -0.34 -9.96 16.50
N LEU A 319 -0.08 -10.19 17.77
CA LEU A 319 0.91 -9.41 18.53
C LEU A 319 2.29 -9.52 17.86
N ALA A 320 2.73 -10.73 17.52
CA ALA A 320 4.01 -10.94 16.83
C ALA A 320 4.05 -10.30 15.44
N ALA A 321 2.98 -10.40 14.63
CA ALA A 321 2.93 -9.90 13.27
C ALA A 321 3.01 -8.36 13.17
N TYR A 322 2.55 -7.65 14.19
CA TYR A 322 2.52 -6.18 14.21
C TYR A 322 3.49 -5.55 15.23
N GLY A 323 4.41 -6.34 15.80
CA GLY A 323 5.41 -5.85 16.77
C GLY A 323 4.78 -5.36 18.07
N LEU A 324 3.80 -6.09 18.56
CA LEU A 324 3.06 -5.79 19.81
C LEU A 324 3.35 -6.81 20.91
N ASP A 325 4.30 -7.71 20.71
CA ASP A 325 4.68 -8.77 21.64
C ASP A 325 5.57 -8.27 22.80
N ASP A 326 6.16 -7.07 22.69
CA ASP A 326 6.99 -6.42 23.72
C ASP A 326 6.38 -5.10 24.23
N VAL A 327 5.07 -5.00 24.33
CA VAL A 327 4.39 -3.84 24.92
C VAL A 327 4.58 -3.85 26.44
N ASP A 328 5.08 -2.75 27.01
CA ASP A 328 5.12 -2.53 28.45
C ASP A 328 3.71 -2.20 28.94
N TYR A 329 3.06 -3.21 29.49
CA TYR A 329 1.65 -3.16 29.86
C TYR A 329 1.49 -2.99 31.35
N GLN A 330 1.07 -1.79 31.79
CA GLN A 330 0.76 -1.49 33.19
C GLN A 330 -0.75 -1.60 33.43
N THR A 331 -1.15 -2.73 33.99
CA THR A 331 -2.54 -2.99 34.36
C THR A 331 -2.93 -2.29 35.66
N ASN A 332 -4.19 -1.84 35.74
CA ASN A 332 -4.74 -1.17 36.94
C ASN A 332 -3.92 0.05 37.37
N TYR A 333 -3.47 0.86 36.41
CA TYR A 333 -2.72 2.07 36.71
C TYR A 333 -3.56 3.02 37.55
N ASP A 334 -3.07 3.33 38.77
CA ASP A 334 -3.76 4.23 39.70
C ASP A 334 -3.51 5.70 39.35
N ALA A 335 -4.29 6.19 38.40
CA ALA A 335 -4.20 7.58 37.96
C ALA A 335 -4.79 8.53 38.99
N ALA A 336 -4.05 9.58 39.30
CA ALA A 336 -4.53 10.66 40.14
C ALA A 336 -5.73 11.38 39.52
N THR A 337 -6.81 11.52 40.25
CA THR A 337 -8.03 12.24 39.83
C THR A 337 -8.05 13.69 40.30
N THR A 338 -7.09 14.07 41.13
CA THR A 338 -6.93 15.44 41.67
C THR A 338 -5.46 15.84 41.59
N ALA A 339 -5.21 17.09 41.19
CA ALA A 339 -3.88 17.66 41.17
C ALA A 339 -3.67 18.47 42.47
N SER A 340 -2.48 18.38 43.07
CA SER A 340 -2.06 19.26 44.16
C SER A 340 -1.45 20.54 43.62
N ALA A 341 -1.53 21.62 44.39
CA ALA A 341 -0.81 22.86 44.08
C ALA A 341 0.70 22.56 44.01
N GLY A 342 1.36 23.07 42.98
CA GLY A 342 2.78 22.83 42.73
C GLY A 342 3.08 21.62 41.81
N GLN A 343 2.13 20.76 41.48
CA GLN A 343 2.37 19.70 40.45
C GLN A 343 2.61 20.32 39.07
N PHE A 344 1.97 21.46 38.79
CA PHE A 344 2.14 22.19 37.53
C PHE A 344 3.40 23.06 37.47
N ASP A 345 4.07 23.25 38.62
CA ASP A 345 5.37 23.96 38.69
C ASP A 345 6.52 23.04 38.26
N ASN A 346 6.28 21.77 37.99
CA ASN A 346 7.28 20.84 37.50
C ASN A 346 7.51 21.11 36.02
N GLU A 347 8.63 21.79 35.69
CA GLU A 347 9.01 22.10 34.31
C GLU A 347 9.05 20.85 33.40
N ALA A 348 9.41 19.70 33.93
CA ALA A 348 9.44 18.46 33.15
C ALA A 348 8.06 18.00 32.61
N LEU A 349 6.96 18.39 33.29
CA LEU A 349 5.61 18.07 32.91
C LEU A 349 4.95 19.13 32.00
N THR A 350 5.33 20.40 32.15
CA THR A 350 4.60 21.50 31.54
C THR A 350 5.37 22.27 30.47
N SER A 351 6.71 22.33 30.59
CA SER A 351 7.54 23.17 29.71
C SER A 351 7.61 22.70 28.27
N GLN A 352 7.33 21.44 28.00
CA GLN A 352 7.47 20.84 26.69
C GLN A 352 6.15 20.38 26.05
N VAL A 353 5.02 20.57 26.74
CA VAL A 353 3.72 20.27 26.16
C VAL A 353 3.50 21.17 24.93
N ARG A 354 3.33 20.57 23.78
CA ARG A 354 3.09 21.28 22.53
C ARG A 354 1.71 21.97 22.55
N LEU A 355 1.68 23.27 22.30
CA LEU A 355 0.46 24.08 22.22
C LEU A 355 -0.03 24.24 20.77
N LEU A 356 0.90 24.27 19.80
CA LEU A 356 0.57 24.51 18.41
C LEU A 356 0.13 23.22 17.72
N ASP A 357 -1.14 23.13 17.35
CA ASP A 357 -1.65 22.04 16.50
C ASP A 357 -1.30 22.33 15.03
N PRO A 358 -0.55 21.45 14.35
CA PRO A 358 -0.15 21.63 12.96
C PRO A 358 -1.31 21.92 12.01
N LYS A 359 -2.45 21.26 12.21
CA LYS A 359 -3.65 21.43 11.37
C LYS A 359 -4.24 22.83 11.52
N VAL A 360 -4.33 23.32 12.75
CA VAL A 360 -4.92 24.62 13.05
C VAL A 360 -4.03 25.76 12.56
N ILE A 361 -2.73 25.71 12.88
CA ILE A 361 -1.81 26.81 12.60
C ILE A 361 -1.39 26.92 11.14
N THR A 362 -1.59 25.88 10.31
CA THR A 362 -1.19 25.93 8.88
C THR A 362 -1.75 27.16 8.17
N LYS A 363 -3.02 27.51 8.39
CA LYS A 363 -3.64 28.69 7.78
C LYS A 363 -2.99 30.00 8.28
N THR A 364 -2.68 30.10 9.56
CA THR A 364 -2.01 31.26 10.15
C THR A 364 -0.59 31.39 9.59
N VAL A 365 0.16 30.28 9.50
CA VAL A 365 1.50 30.27 8.90
C VAL A 365 1.43 30.71 7.43
N GLN A 366 0.44 30.22 6.68
CA GLN A 366 0.25 30.64 5.30
C GLN A 366 0.04 32.16 5.21
N GLN A 367 -0.81 32.74 6.04
CA GLN A 367 -1.07 34.17 6.03
C GLN A 367 0.17 34.99 6.39
N LEU A 368 0.96 34.56 7.35
CA LEU A 368 2.11 35.30 7.87
C LEU A 368 3.39 35.08 7.07
N GLN A 369 3.60 33.88 6.51
CA GLN A 369 4.88 33.45 5.96
C GLN A 369 4.82 33.11 4.45
N GLN A 370 3.68 33.25 3.78
CA GLN A 370 3.54 32.94 2.35
C GLN A 370 4.42 33.85 1.47
N SER A 371 4.67 35.10 1.89
CA SER A 371 5.45 36.12 1.17
C SER A 371 4.89 36.53 -0.20
N ARG A 372 4.61 35.60 -1.09
CA ARG A 372 4.02 35.81 -2.42
C ARG A 372 2.95 34.73 -2.71
N LEU A 373 1.99 35.05 -3.57
CA LEU A 373 0.85 34.16 -3.87
C LEU A 373 1.27 32.84 -4.59
N TYR A 374 2.43 32.81 -5.23
CA TYR A 374 2.97 31.61 -5.87
C TYR A 374 3.71 30.67 -4.91
N TYR A 375 3.75 31.01 -3.61
CA TYR A 375 4.15 30.09 -2.55
C TYR A 375 2.95 29.58 -1.78
N GLY A 376 3.03 28.36 -1.27
CA GLY A 376 2.01 27.73 -0.44
C GLY A 376 2.63 26.77 0.56
N PHE A 377 1.82 26.32 1.52
CA PHE A 377 2.17 25.29 2.50
C PHE A 377 1.24 24.08 2.32
N ASN A 378 1.27 23.50 1.11
CA ASN A 378 0.33 22.45 0.69
C ASN A 378 0.45 21.20 1.54
N SER A 379 1.67 20.84 1.98
CA SER A 379 1.95 19.70 2.86
C SER A 379 1.53 19.93 4.31
N GLY A 380 1.09 21.14 4.65
CA GLY A 380 0.78 21.55 6.02
C GLY A 380 2.01 21.61 6.93
N MET A 381 1.77 21.97 8.20
CA MET A 381 2.80 21.92 9.22
C MET A 381 3.02 20.48 9.69
N LYS A 382 4.26 20.14 10.03
CA LYS A 382 4.65 18.85 10.62
C LYS A 382 5.38 19.07 11.94
N VAL A 383 5.36 18.08 12.81
CA VAL A 383 6.09 18.13 14.09
C VAL A 383 7.46 17.51 13.90
N ASP A 384 8.49 18.14 14.46
CA ASP A 384 9.84 17.61 14.49
C ASP A 384 10.56 18.16 15.72
N ARG A 385 11.82 17.83 15.93
CA ARG A 385 12.65 18.33 17.02
C ARG A 385 13.96 18.88 16.51
N TYR A 386 14.26 20.10 16.92
CA TYR A 386 15.52 20.79 16.61
C TYR A 386 16.25 21.22 17.86
N THR A 387 17.56 21.35 17.78
CA THR A 387 18.36 22.01 18.82
C THR A 387 18.39 23.50 18.53
N VAL A 388 17.68 24.29 19.32
CA VAL A 388 17.53 25.72 19.16
C VAL A 388 18.01 26.39 20.46
N GLY A 389 18.93 27.33 20.36
CA GLY A 389 19.55 27.95 21.56
C GLY A 389 20.30 26.95 22.45
N GLY A 390 20.75 25.83 21.91
CA GLY A 390 21.45 24.77 22.64
C GLY A 390 20.56 23.76 23.37
N GLU A 391 19.23 23.89 23.26
CA GLU A 391 18.25 22.96 23.82
C GLU A 391 17.43 22.26 22.77
N ARG A 392 17.11 20.97 23.00
CA ARG A 392 16.24 20.20 22.14
C ARG A 392 14.78 20.64 22.33
N ARG A 393 14.15 21.13 21.27
CA ARG A 393 12.80 21.73 21.30
C ARG A 393 11.85 21.06 20.34
N ASP A 394 10.63 20.81 20.78
CA ASP A 394 9.53 20.43 19.88
C ASP A 394 9.23 21.59 18.94
N THR A 395 9.23 21.32 17.67
CA THR A 395 9.14 22.29 16.58
C THR A 395 7.97 21.94 15.68
N VAL A 396 7.27 22.92 15.18
CA VAL A 396 6.36 22.77 14.05
C VAL A 396 7.02 23.38 12.83
N ILE A 397 7.16 22.58 11.77
CA ILE A 397 7.93 22.91 10.56
C ILE A 397 7.09 22.70 9.29
N SER A 398 7.30 23.54 8.30
CA SER A 398 6.81 23.33 6.94
C SER A 398 7.77 23.95 5.92
N VAL A 399 7.49 23.69 4.66
CA VAL A 399 8.29 24.18 3.52
C VAL A 399 7.40 25.04 2.64
N ARG A 400 7.96 26.17 2.13
CA ARG A 400 7.25 26.95 1.10
C ARG A 400 7.33 26.23 -0.24
N GLU A 401 6.24 25.60 -0.59
CA GLU A 401 6.09 24.88 -1.86
C GLU A 401 5.61 25.82 -2.95
N LEU A 402 5.84 25.44 -4.20
CA LEU A 402 5.34 26.19 -5.34
C LEU A 402 3.81 26.04 -5.48
N ASN A 403 3.11 27.17 -5.60
CA ASN A 403 1.66 27.23 -5.78
C ASN A 403 1.30 28.00 -7.07
N LEU A 404 1.28 27.32 -8.20
CA LEU A 404 0.94 27.95 -9.49
C LEU A 404 -0.50 28.45 -9.57
N SER A 405 -1.41 27.92 -8.74
CA SER A 405 -2.80 28.38 -8.69
C SER A 405 -2.95 29.79 -8.10
N GLY A 406 -1.94 30.27 -7.38
CA GLY A 406 -1.87 31.64 -6.88
C GLY A 406 -1.51 32.69 -7.94
N LEU A 407 -1.05 32.28 -9.11
CA LEU A 407 -0.74 33.19 -10.21
C LEU A 407 -2.03 33.73 -10.84
N SER A 408 -2.02 35.01 -11.29
CA SER A 408 -3.12 35.57 -12.05
C SER A 408 -3.29 34.86 -13.41
N ALA A 409 -4.47 34.95 -14.02
CA ALA A 409 -4.75 34.29 -15.30
C ALA A 409 -3.75 34.71 -16.43
N GLU A 410 -3.30 35.98 -16.41
CA GLU A 410 -2.32 36.50 -17.34
C GLU A 410 -0.91 35.94 -17.10
N GLN A 411 -0.60 35.57 -15.87
CA GLN A 411 0.68 34.99 -15.49
C GLN A 411 0.74 33.48 -15.74
N GLN A 412 -0.40 32.80 -15.89
CA GLN A 412 -0.49 31.34 -16.11
C GLN A 412 -0.14 30.96 -17.56
N THR A 413 0.97 31.46 -18.09
CA THR A 413 1.50 31.07 -19.39
C THR A 413 2.33 29.79 -19.26
N TRP A 414 2.47 29.04 -20.36
CA TRP A 414 3.31 27.84 -20.37
C TRP A 414 4.75 28.14 -19.91
N VAL A 415 5.35 29.24 -20.39
CA VAL A 415 6.70 29.67 -20.02
C VAL A 415 6.77 29.90 -18.49
N ASN A 416 5.85 30.66 -17.93
CA ASN A 416 5.85 30.94 -16.49
C ASN A 416 5.70 29.66 -15.67
N GLN A 417 4.75 28.80 -16.03
CA GLN A 417 4.45 27.60 -15.26
C GLN A 417 5.54 26.53 -15.34
N HIS A 418 6.34 26.52 -16.41
CA HIS A 418 7.29 25.43 -16.64
C HIS A 418 8.75 25.84 -16.65
N THR A 419 9.09 27.13 -16.84
CA THR A 419 10.48 27.58 -16.97
C THR A 419 10.86 28.73 -16.04
N VAL A 420 9.89 29.48 -15.51
CA VAL A 420 10.12 30.61 -14.60
C VAL A 420 9.84 30.22 -13.15
N TYR A 421 8.60 29.82 -12.86
CA TYR A 421 8.20 29.35 -11.53
C TYR A 421 8.47 27.86 -11.42
N THR A 422 9.70 27.48 -11.05
CA THR A 422 10.15 26.10 -11.09
C THR A 422 10.27 25.44 -9.74
N HIS A 423 10.39 26.21 -8.64
CA HIS A 423 10.64 25.72 -7.28
C HIS A 423 9.98 26.60 -6.21
N GLY A 424 9.79 26.03 -5.03
CA GLY A 424 9.49 26.72 -3.78
C GLY A 424 10.78 27.17 -3.09
N PHE A 425 10.68 27.79 -1.88
CA PHE A 425 11.86 28.39 -1.26
C PHE A 425 11.79 28.35 0.28
N GLY A 426 12.76 27.71 0.90
CA GLY A 426 13.02 27.77 2.34
C GLY A 426 12.00 27.03 3.21
N ALA A 427 12.40 26.80 4.43
CA ALA A 427 11.58 26.23 5.49
C ALA A 427 11.06 27.34 6.43
N VAL A 428 9.98 27.03 7.15
CA VAL A 428 9.45 27.84 8.24
C VAL A 428 9.32 26.94 9.45
N ALA A 429 9.88 27.38 10.58
CA ALA A 429 9.80 26.63 11.83
C ALA A 429 9.47 27.54 13.02
N ALA A 430 8.58 27.05 13.88
CA ALA A 430 8.19 27.72 15.10
C ALA A 430 8.32 26.76 16.30
N TYR A 431 8.52 27.35 17.50
CA TYR A 431 8.47 26.57 18.73
C TYR A 431 7.09 25.93 18.89
N GLY A 432 7.05 24.66 19.23
CA GLY A 432 5.78 23.92 19.41
C GLY A 432 4.95 24.41 20.60
N ASN A 433 5.56 25.07 21.56
CA ASN A 433 4.97 25.46 22.85
C ASN A 433 5.10 26.94 23.19
N GLN A 434 5.47 27.81 22.24
CA GLN A 434 5.64 29.22 22.49
C GLN A 434 4.84 30.09 21.53
N LEU A 435 4.25 31.14 22.07
CA LEU A 435 3.53 32.17 21.33
C LEU A 435 4.19 33.53 21.57
N THR A 436 4.01 34.42 20.63
CA THR A 436 4.33 35.85 20.83
C THR A 436 3.34 36.49 21.80
N SER A 437 3.61 37.73 22.23
CA SER A 437 2.68 38.52 23.06
C SER A 437 1.30 38.70 22.44
N ASP A 438 1.22 38.58 21.10
CA ASP A 438 -0.02 38.78 20.34
C ASP A 438 -0.72 37.45 20.06
N GLY A 439 -0.25 36.32 20.64
CA GLY A 439 -0.83 35.01 20.48
C GLY A 439 -0.50 34.30 19.15
N LEU A 440 0.47 34.82 18.42
CA LEU A 440 0.93 34.22 17.16
C LEU A 440 2.05 33.21 17.39
N PRO A 441 2.30 32.25 16.46
CA PRO A 441 3.42 31.32 16.56
C PRO A 441 4.76 32.06 16.69
N SER A 442 5.61 31.63 17.63
CA SER A 442 6.95 32.15 17.80
C SER A 442 7.91 31.44 16.85
N TYR A 443 8.25 32.08 15.73
CA TYR A 443 9.14 31.53 14.72
C TYR A 443 10.60 31.67 15.14
N TRP A 444 11.38 30.60 14.90
CA TRP A 444 12.83 30.62 15.03
C TRP A 444 13.55 30.38 13.67
N GLU A 445 12.76 30.05 12.62
CA GLU A 445 13.18 30.05 11.22
C GLU A 445 12.05 30.64 10.39
N GLN A 446 12.29 31.68 9.60
CA GLN A 446 11.25 32.41 8.85
C GLN A 446 11.83 33.23 7.71
N SER A 447 10.96 33.94 6.98
CA SER A 447 11.31 34.90 5.91
C SER A 447 11.78 34.22 4.60
N VAL A 448 12.05 35.05 3.57
CA VAL A 448 12.57 34.66 2.26
C VAL A 448 13.58 35.72 1.83
N PRO A 449 14.86 35.41 1.69
CA PRO A 449 15.54 34.17 2.12
C PRO A 449 15.34 33.85 3.59
N SER A 450 15.57 32.61 3.97
CA SER A 450 15.36 32.13 5.32
C SER A 450 16.32 32.81 6.33
N VAL A 451 15.79 33.15 7.50
CA VAL A 451 16.56 33.76 8.60
C VAL A 451 16.17 33.02 9.88
N GLY A 452 17.17 32.46 10.55
CA GLY A 452 16.94 31.74 11.80
C GLY A 452 18.16 30.94 12.27
N GLU A 453 17.91 29.85 13.02
CA GLU A 453 18.94 29.05 13.65
C GLU A 453 19.20 27.71 12.92
N MET A 454 18.59 27.44 11.73
CA MET A 454 18.85 26.21 10.96
C MET A 454 20.29 26.15 10.40
N GLY A 455 20.95 27.31 10.27
CA GLY A 455 22.24 27.41 9.60
C GLY A 455 22.12 27.48 8.08
N GLU A 456 23.25 27.38 7.37
CA GLU A 456 23.23 27.39 5.91
C GLU A 456 22.74 26.06 5.35
N TYR A 457 21.75 26.11 4.45
CA TYR A 457 21.22 24.95 3.74
C TYR A 457 20.78 25.33 2.33
N GLU A 458 20.56 24.34 1.45
CA GLU A 458 19.97 24.59 0.12
C GLU A 458 18.47 24.84 0.28
N GLU A 459 18.03 26.09 0.06
CA GLU A 459 16.68 26.55 0.30
C GLU A 459 15.69 26.26 -0.85
N ARG A 460 16.19 25.99 -2.07
CA ARG A 460 15.34 25.77 -3.25
C ARG A 460 14.65 24.43 -3.21
N VAL A 461 13.34 24.44 -3.37
CA VAL A 461 12.47 23.25 -3.24
C VAL A 461 11.91 22.89 -4.61
N TYR A 462 12.65 22.12 -5.37
CA TYR A 462 12.21 21.61 -6.67
C TYR A 462 11.30 20.39 -6.55
N PHE A 463 11.43 19.61 -5.49
CA PHE A 463 10.68 18.39 -5.25
C PHE A 463 9.87 18.50 -3.96
N SER A 464 8.55 18.48 -4.11
CA SER A 464 7.59 18.50 -3.00
C SER A 464 6.25 17.92 -3.43
N PRO A 465 5.36 17.56 -2.48
CA PRO A 465 4.01 17.06 -2.80
C PRO A 465 3.17 18.04 -3.64
N GLY A 466 3.35 19.35 -3.45
CA GLY A 466 2.63 20.39 -4.20
C GLY A 466 3.25 20.80 -5.53
N SER A 467 4.29 20.10 -6.00
CA SER A 467 5.01 20.49 -7.22
C SER A 467 4.19 20.30 -8.50
N PRO A 468 4.38 21.17 -9.54
CA PRO A 468 3.73 21.00 -10.84
C PRO A 468 4.09 19.69 -11.53
N THR A 469 3.29 19.32 -12.54
CA THR A 469 3.45 18.08 -13.31
C THR A 469 4.85 17.93 -13.89
N TYR A 470 5.42 19.01 -14.45
CA TYR A 470 6.82 19.07 -14.86
C TYR A 470 7.33 20.51 -14.83
N SER A 471 8.66 20.65 -14.72
CA SER A 471 9.37 21.91 -14.95
C SER A 471 10.60 21.64 -15.80
N ILE A 472 11.01 22.65 -16.54
CA ILE A 472 12.24 22.64 -17.36
C ILE A 472 13.22 23.57 -16.68
N VAL A 473 14.37 23.05 -16.32
CA VAL A 473 15.38 23.73 -15.53
C VAL A 473 16.76 23.56 -16.15
N GLY A 474 17.70 24.38 -15.72
CA GLY A 474 19.09 24.30 -16.12
C GLY A 474 19.43 25.06 -17.43
N ALA A 475 20.60 25.69 -17.42
CA ALA A 475 21.14 26.42 -18.55
C ALA A 475 22.67 26.20 -18.64
N PRO A 476 23.29 26.43 -19.80
CA PRO A 476 24.74 26.40 -19.93
C PRO A 476 25.42 27.43 -19.01
N GLU A 477 26.65 27.13 -18.62
CA GLU A 477 27.46 28.05 -17.83
C GLU A 477 27.60 29.42 -18.50
N GLY A 478 27.32 30.48 -17.75
CA GLY A 478 27.38 31.87 -18.27
C GLY A 478 26.11 32.34 -19.01
N ALA A 479 25.10 31.53 -19.15
CA ALA A 479 23.79 31.97 -19.65
C ALA A 479 23.03 32.80 -18.60
N GLU A 480 22.18 33.72 -19.07
CA GLU A 480 21.32 34.49 -18.16
C GLU A 480 20.35 33.57 -17.44
N PRO A 481 20.25 33.66 -16.08
CA PRO A 481 19.30 32.88 -15.29
C PRO A 481 17.86 33.20 -15.69
N GLN A 482 17.03 32.12 -15.85
CA GLN A 482 15.65 32.26 -16.29
C GLN A 482 14.65 31.88 -15.17
N GLU A 483 15.08 31.09 -14.21
CA GLU A 483 14.25 30.64 -13.11
C GLU A 483 14.13 31.74 -12.05
N LEU A 484 12.93 32.02 -11.58
CA LEU A 484 12.72 32.93 -10.46
C LEU A 484 13.17 32.24 -9.16
N ASP A 485 14.16 32.83 -8.50
CA ASP A 485 14.70 32.30 -7.25
C ASP A 485 13.83 32.70 -6.06
N TYR A 486 13.85 33.98 -5.72
CA TYR A 486 13.03 34.54 -4.65
C TYR A 486 12.73 36.02 -4.88
N PRO A 487 11.68 36.55 -4.24
CA PRO A 487 11.37 37.98 -4.33
C PRO A 487 12.36 38.78 -3.49
N ASP A 488 12.90 39.88 -4.07
CA ASP A 488 13.76 40.82 -3.40
C ASP A 488 13.40 42.23 -3.87
N ASP A 489 12.79 43.02 -2.99
CA ASP A 489 12.35 44.36 -3.33
C ASP A 489 13.53 45.35 -3.56
N THR A 490 14.76 44.97 -3.23
CA THR A 490 15.99 45.73 -3.48
C THR A 490 16.65 45.39 -4.82
N ALA A 491 16.30 44.23 -5.41
CA ALA A 491 16.83 43.79 -6.67
C ALA A 491 16.17 44.48 -7.87
N VAL A 492 16.90 44.58 -8.98
CA VAL A 492 16.35 45.09 -10.25
C VAL A 492 15.20 44.21 -10.73
N GLY A 493 14.02 44.77 -10.80
CA GLY A 493 12.81 44.03 -11.16
C GLY A 493 12.09 43.36 -9.97
N GLY A 494 12.54 43.60 -8.73
CA GLY A 494 11.88 43.12 -7.52
C GLY A 494 12.03 41.61 -7.28
N GLN A 495 13.01 40.95 -7.91
CA GLN A 495 13.24 39.51 -7.80
C GLN A 495 14.68 39.13 -8.16
N VAL A 496 15.14 38.04 -7.60
CA VAL A 496 16.42 37.39 -7.95
C VAL A 496 16.11 36.20 -8.87
N SER A 497 16.97 35.95 -9.83
CA SER A 497 16.89 34.82 -10.75
C SER A 497 18.01 33.82 -10.52
N THR A 498 17.76 32.55 -10.77
CA THR A 498 18.71 31.46 -10.57
C THR A 498 18.75 30.52 -11.79
N THR A 499 19.67 29.59 -11.74
CA THR A 499 19.77 28.46 -12.67
C THR A 499 19.99 27.20 -11.88
N PHE A 500 19.17 26.19 -12.10
CA PHE A 500 19.33 24.88 -11.49
C PHE A 500 20.66 24.24 -11.92
N THR A 501 21.49 23.85 -10.95
CA THR A 501 22.81 23.24 -11.16
C THR A 501 22.86 21.78 -10.74
N GLY A 502 21.74 21.26 -10.17
CA GLY A 502 21.63 19.88 -9.71
C GLY A 502 21.46 18.89 -10.86
N ASN A 503 21.28 17.62 -10.49
CA ASN A 503 21.02 16.52 -11.42
C ASN A 503 19.65 15.88 -11.08
N GLY A 504 18.57 16.64 -11.28
CA GLY A 504 17.21 16.28 -10.80
C GLY A 504 16.33 15.58 -11.84
N GLY A 505 16.67 15.66 -13.13
CA GLY A 505 15.84 15.10 -14.18
C GLY A 505 16.59 14.71 -15.45
N PRO A 506 15.94 13.92 -16.32
CA PRO A 506 16.49 13.57 -17.62
C PRO A 506 16.71 14.81 -18.53
N SER A 507 17.74 14.76 -19.36
CA SER A 507 18.03 15.83 -20.32
C SER A 507 16.97 15.92 -21.43
N VAL A 508 16.51 17.12 -21.71
CA VAL A 508 15.68 17.49 -22.87
C VAL A 508 16.42 18.36 -23.89
N GLY A 509 17.73 18.50 -23.72
CA GLY A 509 18.56 19.32 -24.62
C GLY A 509 18.64 18.81 -26.05
N ASN A 510 18.39 17.54 -26.32
CA ASN A 510 18.36 17.00 -27.67
C ASN A 510 16.94 16.92 -28.23
N THR A 511 16.80 17.12 -29.55
CA THR A 511 15.51 17.15 -30.25
C THR A 511 14.69 15.86 -30.07
N TRP A 512 15.35 14.69 -29.97
CA TRP A 512 14.67 13.41 -29.82
C TRP A 512 14.00 13.28 -28.45
N ASN A 513 14.72 13.52 -27.36
CA ASN A 513 14.15 13.50 -26.04
C ASN A 513 13.05 14.56 -25.90
N LYS A 514 13.29 15.76 -26.42
CA LYS A 514 12.31 16.85 -26.44
C LYS A 514 11.01 16.43 -27.11
N LEU A 515 11.08 15.75 -28.26
CA LEU A 515 9.92 15.21 -28.97
C LEU A 515 9.18 14.14 -28.09
N LEU A 516 9.92 13.20 -27.51
CA LEU A 516 9.33 12.14 -26.72
C LEU A 516 8.63 12.66 -25.46
N TYR A 517 9.24 13.65 -24.77
CA TYR A 517 8.62 14.30 -23.63
C TYR A 517 7.41 15.15 -24.03
N ALA A 518 7.47 15.84 -25.18
CA ALA A 518 6.33 16.57 -25.73
C ALA A 518 5.13 15.63 -26.00
N ILE A 519 5.40 14.44 -26.53
CA ILE A 519 4.38 13.41 -26.74
C ILE A 519 3.86 12.87 -25.39
N LYS A 520 4.74 12.58 -24.44
CA LYS A 520 4.37 12.08 -23.09
C LYS A 520 3.44 13.05 -22.37
N PHE A 521 3.75 14.34 -22.38
CA PHE A 521 2.97 15.36 -21.68
C PHE A 521 1.89 16.03 -22.53
N GLY A 522 1.78 15.67 -23.83
CA GLY A 522 0.80 16.26 -24.74
C GLY A 522 1.02 17.77 -24.97
N SER A 523 2.25 18.24 -24.83
CA SER A 523 2.61 19.66 -24.89
C SER A 523 3.36 20.00 -26.17
N THR A 524 2.70 20.75 -27.08
CA THR A 524 3.31 21.30 -28.28
C THR A 524 4.34 22.39 -27.94
N ASP A 525 4.06 23.17 -26.89
CA ASP A 525 4.94 24.24 -26.41
C ASP A 525 6.29 23.71 -25.96
N LEU A 526 6.31 22.55 -25.29
CA LEU A 526 7.56 21.88 -24.93
C LEU A 526 8.45 21.61 -26.16
N PHE A 527 7.86 21.19 -27.28
CA PHE A 527 8.64 20.89 -28.49
C PHE A 527 9.14 22.13 -29.22
N PHE A 528 8.29 23.15 -29.34
CA PHE A 528 8.59 24.35 -30.13
C PHE A 528 9.24 25.49 -29.34
N SER A 529 9.27 25.40 -28.02
CA SER A 529 9.85 26.46 -27.19
C SER A 529 11.37 26.63 -27.44
N SER A 530 11.79 27.88 -27.51
CA SER A 530 13.20 28.29 -27.52
C SER A 530 13.80 28.37 -26.11
N GLN A 531 13.00 28.18 -25.05
CA GLN A 531 13.48 28.22 -23.66
C GLN A 531 14.29 26.96 -23.27
N THR A 532 14.26 25.91 -24.09
CA THR A 532 15.08 24.72 -23.87
C THR A 532 16.43 24.84 -24.56
N ASN A 533 17.49 24.47 -23.87
CA ASN A 533 18.87 24.48 -24.32
C ASN A 533 19.54 23.11 -24.07
N GLU A 534 20.84 22.99 -24.43
CA GLU A 534 21.57 21.72 -24.34
C GLU A 534 21.71 21.18 -22.89
N ALA A 535 21.74 22.07 -21.91
CA ALA A 535 21.85 21.72 -20.48
C ALA A 535 20.49 21.52 -19.83
N SER A 536 19.38 21.78 -20.55
CA SER A 536 18.05 21.67 -19.95
C SER A 536 17.69 20.25 -19.52
N GLN A 537 17.16 20.15 -18.32
CA GLN A 537 16.60 18.95 -17.71
C GLN A 537 15.09 19.12 -17.53
N ILE A 538 14.35 18.02 -17.56
CA ILE A 538 12.92 18.00 -17.24
C ILE A 538 12.71 17.31 -15.88
N LEU A 539 12.20 18.07 -14.92
CA LEU A 539 11.83 17.56 -13.60
C LEU A 539 10.37 17.14 -13.64
N TYR A 540 10.08 15.88 -13.31
CA TYR A 540 8.71 15.35 -13.19
C TYR A 540 8.68 14.20 -12.18
N ASP A 541 7.50 13.71 -11.85
CA ASP A 541 7.30 12.81 -10.71
C ASP A 541 7.99 13.41 -9.47
N ARG A 542 7.58 14.63 -9.12
CA ARG A 542 8.26 15.47 -8.14
C ARG A 542 7.79 15.25 -6.72
N ASP A 543 6.66 14.57 -6.54
CA ASP A 543 6.17 14.17 -5.24
C ASP A 543 7.10 13.12 -4.61
N PRO A 544 7.61 13.34 -3.39
CA PRO A 544 8.50 12.41 -2.70
C PRO A 544 7.93 11.00 -2.57
N LEU A 545 6.64 10.86 -2.25
CA LEU A 545 5.97 9.56 -2.14
C LEU A 545 5.94 8.83 -3.49
N GLN A 546 5.63 9.57 -4.56
CA GLN A 546 5.64 9.00 -5.91
C GLN A 546 7.05 8.53 -6.31
N ARG A 547 8.09 9.29 -5.97
CA ARG A 547 9.47 8.92 -6.27
C ARG A 547 9.87 7.64 -5.55
N VAL A 548 9.62 7.58 -4.24
CA VAL A 548 9.92 6.38 -3.45
C VAL A 548 9.13 5.18 -3.96
N SER A 549 7.83 5.32 -4.25
CA SER A 549 7.00 4.22 -4.75
C SER A 549 7.48 3.65 -6.10
N LYS A 550 8.10 4.49 -6.95
CA LYS A 550 8.69 4.05 -8.22
C LYS A 550 10.03 3.35 -8.02
N VAL A 551 10.89 3.88 -7.15
CA VAL A 551 12.23 3.32 -6.87
C VAL A 551 12.14 2.02 -6.07
N ALA A 552 11.19 1.96 -5.12
CA ALA A 552 10.95 0.81 -4.26
C ALA A 552 9.48 0.31 -4.37
N PRO A 553 9.07 -0.25 -5.54
CA PRO A 553 7.68 -0.61 -5.80
C PRO A 553 7.17 -1.76 -4.93
N TYR A 554 8.00 -2.33 -4.10
CA TYR A 554 7.70 -3.44 -3.20
C TYR A 554 7.37 -3.01 -1.77
N LEU A 555 7.54 -1.73 -1.45
CA LEU A 555 7.22 -1.16 -0.14
C LEU A 555 5.81 -0.56 -0.11
N THR A 556 5.19 -0.62 1.04
CA THR A 556 4.01 0.17 1.39
C THR A 556 4.49 1.43 2.08
N LEU A 557 4.03 2.60 1.66
CA LEU A 557 4.54 3.87 2.16
C LEU A 557 3.60 4.47 3.21
N GLU A 558 4.17 5.22 4.13
CA GLU A 558 3.47 6.18 4.98
C GLU A 558 2.65 7.14 4.11
N GLN A 559 1.46 7.54 4.56
CA GLN A 559 0.58 8.41 3.77
C GLN A 559 1.14 9.83 3.58
N SER A 560 2.07 10.25 4.42
CA SER A 560 2.56 11.60 4.46
C SER A 560 4.07 11.67 4.69
N ALA A 561 4.79 12.32 3.80
CA ALA A 561 6.17 12.72 4.03
C ALA A 561 6.25 13.89 5.02
N TYR A 562 7.36 14.02 5.73
CA TYR A 562 7.66 15.19 6.53
C TYR A 562 9.03 15.79 6.16
N PRO A 563 9.15 17.13 6.19
CA PRO A 563 10.40 17.78 5.84
C PRO A 563 11.36 17.83 7.03
N ALA A 564 12.66 17.79 6.74
CA ALA A 564 13.72 18.06 7.70
C ALA A 564 14.89 18.77 7.02
N VAL A 565 15.58 19.65 7.75
CA VAL A 565 16.82 20.29 7.31
C VAL A 565 17.96 19.64 8.05
N VAL A 566 18.78 18.87 7.34
CA VAL A 566 19.73 17.94 7.93
C VAL A 566 21.11 17.98 7.25
N ASP A 567 22.13 17.72 8.02
CA ASP A 567 23.45 17.35 7.51
C ASP A 567 23.43 15.86 7.12
N MET A 568 23.47 15.60 5.81
CA MET A 568 23.34 14.26 5.24
C MET A 568 24.63 13.43 5.25
N ASP A 569 25.78 14.07 5.33
CA ASP A 569 27.10 13.42 5.22
C ASP A 569 27.91 13.46 6.53
N GLY A 570 27.47 14.23 7.52
CA GLY A 570 28.14 14.41 8.81
C GLY A 570 29.34 15.35 8.73
N ASP A 571 29.46 16.15 7.64
CA ASP A 571 30.52 17.13 7.47
C ASP A 571 29.96 18.55 7.65
N ALA A 572 30.17 19.15 8.80
CA ALA A 572 29.71 20.47 9.13
C ALA A 572 30.25 21.60 8.21
N SER A 573 31.18 21.30 7.29
CA SER A 573 31.67 22.23 6.29
C SER A 573 30.81 22.26 5.02
N THR A 574 29.94 21.29 4.82
CA THR A 574 28.97 21.25 3.72
C THR A 574 27.63 21.87 4.17
N PRO A 575 26.93 22.60 3.28
CA PRO A 575 25.59 23.09 3.61
C PRO A 575 24.63 21.94 3.90
N LYS A 576 23.77 22.13 4.88
CA LYS A 576 22.68 21.19 5.14
C LYS A 576 21.74 21.05 3.94
N ARG A 577 20.96 19.98 3.93
CA ARG A 577 19.99 19.70 2.87
C ARG A 577 18.58 19.69 3.44
N LEU A 578 17.67 20.31 2.71
CA LEU A 578 16.25 20.13 2.95
C LEU A 578 15.84 18.82 2.31
N VAL A 579 15.29 17.93 3.11
CA VAL A 579 14.87 16.59 2.66
C VAL A 579 13.47 16.27 3.11
N TRP A 580 12.83 15.35 2.39
CA TRP A 580 11.57 14.71 2.75
C TRP A 580 11.85 13.31 3.28
N VAL A 581 11.41 13.05 4.50
CA VAL A 581 11.50 11.73 5.10
C VAL A 581 10.18 10.99 4.87
N VAL A 582 10.28 9.75 4.45
CA VAL A 582 9.14 8.85 4.18
C VAL A 582 9.37 7.53 4.89
N ASP A 583 8.48 7.17 5.78
CA ASP A 583 8.48 5.84 6.36
C ASP A 583 7.94 4.81 5.38
N ALA A 584 8.60 3.66 5.32
CA ALA A 584 8.24 2.63 4.37
C ALA A 584 8.21 1.24 5.03
N TYR A 585 7.17 0.50 4.67
CA TYR A 585 6.80 -0.75 5.32
C TYR A 585 6.95 -1.94 4.40
N THR A 586 7.32 -3.05 4.98
CA THR A 586 7.07 -4.36 4.39
C THR A 586 5.78 -4.91 4.95
N THR A 587 4.95 -5.46 4.06
CA THR A 587 3.62 -5.95 4.41
C THR A 587 3.32 -7.27 3.72
N THR A 588 2.49 -8.10 4.34
CA THR A 588 1.86 -9.25 3.70
C THR A 588 0.45 -9.48 4.27
N ASN A 589 -0.37 -10.22 3.55
CA ASN A 589 -1.68 -10.71 4.00
C ASN A 589 -1.70 -12.22 4.23
N ASN A 590 -0.53 -12.85 4.30
CA ASN A 590 -0.38 -14.31 4.36
C ASN A 590 0.31 -14.80 5.64
N TYR A 591 0.36 -13.98 6.70
CA TYR A 591 0.90 -14.42 7.99
C TYR A 591 -0.13 -15.32 8.68
N PRO A 592 0.23 -16.57 9.08
CA PRO A 592 -0.73 -17.50 9.64
C PRO A 592 -1.30 -17.01 10.99
N TYR A 593 -2.60 -17.15 11.17
CA TYR A 593 -3.39 -16.76 12.35
C TYR A 593 -3.46 -15.26 12.66
N ALA A 594 -2.66 -14.39 12.07
CA ALA A 594 -2.67 -12.98 12.39
C ALA A 594 -3.94 -12.27 11.87
N GLN A 595 -4.45 -11.34 12.66
CA GLN A 595 -5.58 -10.49 12.32
C GLN A 595 -5.28 -9.66 11.07
N HIS A 596 -6.25 -9.61 10.15
CA HIS A 596 -6.16 -8.70 9.01
C HIS A 596 -6.66 -7.31 9.39
N GLU A 597 -5.93 -6.31 8.95
CA GLU A 597 -6.31 -4.91 9.02
C GLU A 597 -6.43 -4.34 7.62
N THR A 598 -7.38 -3.43 7.44
CA THR A 598 -7.53 -2.63 6.23
C THR A 598 -6.83 -1.30 6.46
N LEU A 599 -5.72 -1.06 5.77
CA LEU A 599 -4.91 0.16 6.00
C LEU A 599 -5.72 1.43 5.81
N SER A 600 -6.58 1.48 4.78
CA SER A 600 -7.47 2.63 4.55
C SER A 600 -8.38 2.96 5.74
N ASP A 601 -8.75 1.95 6.52
CA ASP A 601 -9.67 2.12 7.64
C ASP A 601 -8.90 2.37 8.96
N ALA A 602 -7.79 1.64 9.15
CA ALA A 602 -6.99 1.73 10.35
C ALA A 602 -6.20 3.05 10.48
N THR A 603 -5.89 3.69 9.34
CA THR A 603 -5.08 4.92 9.31
C THR A 603 -5.89 6.23 9.17
N VAL A 604 -7.22 6.14 9.04
CA VAL A 604 -8.09 7.32 8.95
C VAL A 604 -8.34 7.93 10.33
N ASP A 605 -8.20 9.25 10.41
CA ASP A 605 -8.55 10.08 11.56
C ASP A 605 -8.94 11.50 11.10
N SER A 606 -9.14 12.43 12.04
CA SER A 606 -9.54 13.81 11.72
C SER A 606 -8.48 14.61 10.94
N GLN A 607 -7.25 14.15 10.90
CA GLN A 607 -6.13 14.80 10.18
C GLN A 607 -5.80 14.11 8.85
N SER A 608 -6.30 12.90 8.60
CA SER A 608 -6.08 12.19 7.34
C SER A 608 -6.89 12.83 6.22
N THR A 609 -6.22 13.51 5.30
CA THR A 609 -6.90 14.31 4.26
C THR A 609 -7.39 13.49 3.07
N GLN A 610 -6.75 12.37 2.77
CA GLN A 610 -7.19 11.36 1.79
C GLN A 610 -6.34 10.10 1.97
N MET A 611 -6.89 8.94 1.62
CA MET A 611 -6.11 7.72 1.49
C MET A 611 -4.96 7.97 0.49
N GLY A 612 -3.74 7.80 0.92
CA GLY A 612 -2.57 8.04 0.10
C GLY A 612 -2.67 7.27 -1.22
N GLN A 613 -2.51 7.95 -2.33
CA GLN A 613 -2.58 7.36 -3.69
C GLN A 613 -1.55 6.24 -3.91
N TYR A 614 -0.61 6.09 -2.99
CA TYR A 614 0.54 5.18 -3.07
C TYR A 614 0.45 3.96 -2.13
N VAL A 615 -0.67 3.77 -1.44
CA VAL A 615 -0.89 2.57 -0.62
C VAL A 615 -1.11 1.37 -1.54
N GLN A 616 -0.10 0.51 -1.65
CA GLN A 616 -0.13 -0.63 -2.57
C GLN A 616 -0.90 -1.84 -2.04
N ALA A 617 -0.90 -2.05 -0.73
CA ALA A 617 -1.59 -3.16 -0.08
C ALA A 617 -2.61 -2.59 0.90
N ASN A 618 -3.91 -2.72 0.58
CA ASN A 618 -4.95 -2.21 1.46
C ASN A 618 -5.28 -3.17 2.61
N LYS A 619 -5.21 -4.48 2.37
CA LYS A 619 -5.48 -5.51 3.38
C LYS A 619 -4.21 -6.25 3.73
N ILE A 620 -3.81 -6.17 4.99
CA ILE A 620 -2.57 -6.74 5.50
C ILE A 620 -2.82 -7.51 6.80
N ASN A 621 -1.94 -8.44 7.14
CA ASN A 621 -1.89 -9.09 8.45
C ASN A 621 -0.44 -9.25 8.99
N TYR A 622 0.48 -8.45 8.46
CA TYR A 622 1.84 -8.26 8.93
C TYR A 622 2.34 -6.91 8.47
N MET A 623 3.00 -6.17 9.34
CA MET A 623 3.57 -4.87 9.04
C MET A 623 4.83 -4.62 9.86
N ARG A 624 5.90 -4.15 9.20
CA ARG A 624 7.15 -3.70 9.82
C ARG A 624 7.62 -2.40 9.18
N ASN A 625 8.11 -1.47 9.99
CA ASN A 625 8.83 -0.30 9.49
C ASN A 625 10.27 -0.71 9.14
N SER A 626 10.46 -1.22 7.93
CA SER A 626 11.72 -1.85 7.53
C SER A 626 12.67 -0.92 6.81
N VAL A 627 12.16 0.21 6.28
CA VAL A 627 12.96 1.17 5.50
C VAL A 627 12.59 2.59 5.88
N LYS A 628 13.58 3.46 6.06
CA LYS A 628 13.44 4.92 6.06
C LYS A 628 13.92 5.44 4.71
N ALA A 629 13.04 6.12 3.98
CA ALA A 629 13.38 6.72 2.70
C ALA A 629 13.57 8.24 2.87
N VAL A 630 14.56 8.78 2.19
CA VAL A 630 14.86 10.21 2.19
C VAL A 630 14.91 10.71 0.76
N VAL A 631 14.20 11.79 0.48
CA VAL A 631 14.15 12.43 -0.84
C VAL A 631 14.68 13.85 -0.70
N ASP A 632 15.74 14.17 -1.41
CA ASP A 632 16.30 15.53 -1.43
C ASP A 632 15.35 16.50 -2.13
N ALA A 633 15.06 17.63 -1.50
CA ALA A 633 14.11 18.60 -2.02
C ALA A 633 14.67 19.42 -3.20
N TYR A 634 15.99 19.48 -3.36
CA TYR A 634 16.64 20.19 -4.45
C TYR A 634 16.79 19.34 -5.71
N ASP A 635 17.43 18.17 -5.63
CA ASP A 635 17.74 17.34 -6.80
C ASP A 635 16.84 16.10 -6.92
N GLY A 636 16.00 15.82 -5.92
CA GLY A 636 15.05 14.72 -5.94
C GLY A 636 15.69 13.33 -5.86
N SER A 637 16.95 13.23 -5.47
CA SER A 637 17.59 11.93 -5.23
C SER A 637 16.88 11.19 -4.11
N VAL A 638 16.80 9.87 -4.24
CA VAL A 638 16.14 8.99 -3.26
C VAL A 638 17.18 8.09 -2.64
N ARG A 639 17.28 8.12 -1.33
CA ARG A 639 18.07 7.19 -0.54
C ARG A 639 17.15 6.34 0.33
N LEU A 640 17.37 5.04 0.33
CA LEU A 640 16.61 4.08 1.13
C LEU A 640 17.54 3.48 2.17
N PHE A 641 17.19 3.61 3.44
CA PHE A 641 17.99 3.12 4.55
C PHE A 641 17.30 1.93 5.20
N ARG A 642 18.03 0.82 5.39
CA ARG A 642 17.55 -0.33 6.15
C ARG A 642 17.32 0.09 7.60
N TRP A 643 16.09 -0.07 8.07
CA TRP A 643 15.70 0.27 9.42
C TRP A 643 15.57 -0.97 10.30
N ASP A 644 14.94 -2.02 9.77
CA ASP A 644 14.86 -3.34 10.43
C ASP A 644 15.68 -4.37 9.65
N ASP A 645 16.81 -4.80 10.23
CA ASP A 645 17.71 -5.80 9.63
C ASP A 645 17.23 -7.25 9.86
N GLN A 646 16.24 -7.43 10.73
CA GLN A 646 15.67 -8.74 11.05
C GLN A 646 14.47 -9.09 10.17
N ASP A 647 13.87 -8.12 9.46
CA ASP A 647 12.69 -8.36 8.66
C ASP A 647 12.95 -9.32 7.47
N PRO A 648 12.31 -10.51 7.44
CA PRO A 648 12.51 -11.50 6.38
C PRO A 648 11.98 -11.05 5.02
N ILE A 649 10.95 -10.18 5.00
CA ILE A 649 10.37 -9.67 3.75
C ILE A 649 11.35 -8.69 3.10
N LEU A 650 11.96 -7.79 3.88
CA LEU A 650 12.98 -6.89 3.37
C LEU A 650 14.19 -7.68 2.86
N ARG A 651 14.70 -8.64 3.64
CA ARG A 651 15.80 -9.54 3.21
C ARG A 651 15.50 -10.27 1.90
N THR A 652 14.24 -10.64 1.67
CA THR A 652 13.81 -11.26 0.40
C THR A 652 13.88 -10.24 -0.75
N TRP A 653 13.44 -9.01 -0.56
CA TRP A 653 13.50 -7.97 -1.57
C TRP A 653 14.93 -7.51 -1.87
N GLU A 654 15.81 -7.46 -0.87
CA GLU A 654 17.22 -7.15 -1.08
C GLU A 654 17.96 -8.19 -1.94
N LYS A 655 17.55 -9.46 -1.88
CA LYS A 655 18.04 -10.49 -2.81
C LYS A 655 17.58 -10.24 -4.25
N ILE A 656 16.35 -9.72 -4.43
CA ILE A 656 15.80 -9.39 -5.75
C ILE A 656 16.42 -8.09 -6.28
N TYR A 657 16.61 -7.09 -5.42
CA TYR A 657 17.17 -5.77 -5.75
C TYR A 657 18.44 -5.47 -4.93
N PRO A 658 19.54 -6.21 -5.14
CA PRO A 658 20.77 -5.99 -4.38
C PRO A 658 21.30 -4.57 -4.52
N GLY A 659 21.64 -3.95 -3.39
CA GLY A 659 22.18 -2.58 -3.34
C GLY A 659 21.15 -1.48 -3.52
N SER A 660 19.85 -1.78 -3.48
CA SER A 660 18.79 -0.76 -3.51
C SER A 660 18.56 -0.10 -2.16
N VAL A 661 18.99 -0.73 -1.08
CA VAL A 661 18.84 -0.24 0.29
C VAL A 661 20.22 -0.13 0.92
N GLU A 662 20.53 1.03 1.49
CA GLU A 662 21.75 1.33 2.20
C GLU A 662 21.68 0.80 3.65
N PRO A 663 22.80 0.42 4.27
CA PRO A 663 22.78 0.01 5.66
C PRO A 663 22.45 1.20 6.58
N MET A 664 21.88 0.94 7.75
CA MET A 664 21.60 1.95 8.78
C MET A 664 22.84 2.79 9.13
N SER A 665 24.02 2.18 9.10
CA SER A 665 25.30 2.87 9.38
C SER A 665 25.63 4.03 8.42
N ALA A 666 24.89 4.15 7.31
CA ALA A 666 25.04 5.26 6.37
C ALA A 666 24.17 6.48 6.75
N ILE A 667 23.38 6.41 7.80
CA ILE A 667 22.58 7.51 8.33
C ILE A 667 23.50 8.39 9.20
N SER A 668 23.57 9.69 8.88
CA SER A 668 24.30 10.66 9.70
C SER A 668 23.65 10.88 11.07
N GLY A 669 24.41 11.39 12.05
CA GLY A 669 23.86 11.67 13.38
C GLY A 669 22.76 12.74 13.35
N ASP A 670 22.91 13.75 12.49
CA ASP A 670 21.93 14.80 12.34
C ASP A 670 20.63 14.25 11.72
N LEU A 671 20.71 13.51 10.60
CA LEU A 671 19.54 12.83 10.04
C LEU A 671 18.90 11.88 11.06
N MET A 672 19.70 11.09 11.78
CA MET A 672 19.17 10.19 12.81
C MET A 672 18.30 10.96 13.81
N SER A 673 18.71 12.15 14.22
CA SER A 673 17.98 12.94 15.19
C SER A 673 16.61 13.45 14.73
N HIS A 674 16.32 13.40 13.43
CA HIS A 674 15.04 13.77 12.82
C HIS A 674 14.17 12.59 12.43
N LEU A 675 14.70 11.34 12.50
CA LEU A 675 13.90 10.14 12.32
C LEU A 675 13.03 9.90 13.54
N ARG A 676 11.85 9.32 13.34
CA ARG A 676 10.86 9.12 14.40
C ARG A 676 10.04 7.85 14.19
N TYR A 677 9.27 7.46 15.20
CA TYR A 677 8.34 6.35 15.07
C TYR A 677 7.22 6.69 14.08
N PRO A 678 6.87 5.81 13.13
CA PRO A 678 5.95 6.12 12.05
C PRO A 678 4.49 6.17 12.52
N GLU A 679 3.75 7.15 12.03
CA GLU A 679 2.39 7.45 12.46
C GLU A 679 1.39 6.39 12.00
N ASP A 680 1.45 5.95 10.73
CA ASP A 680 0.51 4.96 10.20
C ASP A 680 0.69 3.58 10.86
N MET A 681 1.93 3.16 11.15
CA MET A 681 2.17 1.95 11.92
C MET A 681 1.58 2.04 13.32
N PHE A 682 1.76 3.17 13.99
CA PHE A 682 1.16 3.40 15.30
C PHE A 682 -0.38 3.41 15.24
N LYS A 683 -0.98 3.97 14.19
CA LYS A 683 -2.43 3.95 13.97
C LYS A 683 -2.95 2.52 13.82
N VAL A 684 -2.26 1.66 13.08
CA VAL A 684 -2.59 0.23 12.97
C VAL A 684 -2.45 -0.47 14.32
N GLN A 685 -1.35 -0.22 15.02
CA GLN A 685 -1.07 -0.83 16.33
C GLN A 685 -2.08 -0.40 17.40
N ARG A 686 -2.45 0.88 17.48
CA ARG A 686 -3.46 1.35 18.43
C ARG A 686 -4.85 0.76 18.11
N ASN A 687 -5.17 0.60 16.82
CA ASN A 687 -6.44 -0.01 16.43
C ASN A 687 -6.51 -1.47 16.89
N LEU A 688 -5.44 -2.22 16.71
CA LEU A 688 -5.33 -3.60 17.21
C LEU A 688 -5.38 -3.66 18.73
N LEU A 689 -4.59 -2.82 19.42
CA LEU A 689 -4.54 -2.80 20.88
C LEU A 689 -5.89 -2.47 21.54
N ALA A 690 -6.80 -1.80 20.84
CA ALA A 690 -8.17 -1.59 21.33
C ALA A 690 -8.89 -2.91 21.66
N THR A 691 -8.46 -4.03 21.08
CA THR A 691 -9.00 -5.37 21.35
C THR A 691 -7.93 -6.32 21.90
N TYR A 692 -6.72 -6.28 21.32
CA TYR A 692 -5.64 -7.23 21.61
C TYR A 692 -4.79 -6.89 22.84
N HIS A 693 -5.12 -5.80 23.58
CA HIS A 693 -4.61 -5.60 24.94
C HIS A 693 -5.11 -6.70 25.88
N VAL A 694 -6.20 -7.36 25.56
CA VAL A 694 -6.68 -8.56 26.27
C VAL A 694 -5.93 -9.76 25.70
N THR A 695 -4.92 -10.23 26.42
CA THR A 695 -3.99 -11.27 25.95
C THR A 695 -4.42 -12.69 26.29
N ASP A 696 -5.45 -12.88 27.10
CA ASP A 696 -6.02 -14.19 27.40
C ASP A 696 -7.27 -14.49 26.57
N ALA A 697 -7.34 -15.72 26.05
CA ALA A 697 -8.42 -16.13 25.16
C ALA A 697 -9.82 -16.06 25.79
N ALA A 698 -9.95 -16.20 27.10
CA ALA A 698 -11.26 -16.20 27.78
C ALA A 698 -11.82 -14.78 27.94
N GLY A 699 -10.98 -13.83 28.34
CA GLY A 699 -11.27 -12.40 28.35
C GLY A 699 -11.56 -11.87 26.95
N PHE A 700 -10.73 -12.22 25.98
CA PHE A 700 -10.89 -11.84 24.58
C PHE A 700 -12.23 -12.33 24.00
N TYR A 701 -12.60 -13.60 24.26
CA TYR A 701 -13.88 -14.17 23.83
C TYR A 701 -15.08 -13.45 24.44
N SER A 702 -14.99 -13.06 25.70
CA SER A 702 -16.09 -12.37 26.39
C SER A 702 -16.37 -10.98 25.82
N GLY A 703 -15.34 -10.33 25.26
CA GLY A 703 -15.43 -8.97 24.71
C GLY A 703 -15.79 -7.89 25.73
N GLY A 704 -15.76 -8.23 27.03
CA GLY A 704 -16.21 -7.33 28.11
C GLY A 704 -15.26 -6.15 28.35
N ASP A 705 -14.00 -6.32 28.01
CA ASP A 705 -12.96 -5.30 28.19
C ASP A 705 -12.41 -4.78 26.84
N ARG A 706 -13.29 -4.64 25.87
CA ARG A 706 -12.91 -4.01 24.60
C ARG A 706 -12.88 -2.50 24.74
N TRP A 707 -11.88 -1.89 24.15
CA TRP A 707 -11.75 -0.44 24.05
C TRP A 707 -12.07 0.03 22.63
N ARG A 708 -12.18 1.34 22.49
CA ARG A 708 -12.23 2.04 21.20
C ARG A 708 -11.35 3.28 21.27
N LEU A 709 -10.97 3.77 20.13
CA LEU A 709 -10.26 5.05 20.02
C LEU A 709 -11.21 6.19 20.41
N ALA A 710 -10.65 7.23 21.01
CA ALA A 710 -11.41 8.43 21.33
C ALA A 710 -11.84 9.15 20.06
N GLU A 711 -13.02 9.77 20.09
CA GLU A 711 -13.52 10.61 19.01
C GLU A 711 -12.86 12.00 19.07
N GLU A 712 -12.69 12.64 17.90
CA GLU A 712 -12.20 14.01 17.83
C GLU A 712 -13.24 14.97 18.42
N THR A 713 -12.80 15.81 19.32
CA THR A 713 -13.68 16.72 20.06
C THR A 713 -13.56 18.17 19.62
N SER A 714 -12.49 18.50 18.87
CA SER A 714 -12.26 19.83 18.38
C SER A 714 -13.14 20.15 17.18
N THR A 715 -14.02 21.11 17.33
CA THR A 715 -14.90 21.63 16.25
C THR A 715 -14.25 22.78 15.49
N TYR A 716 -12.94 22.75 15.27
CA TYR A 716 -12.26 23.85 14.57
C TYR A 716 -12.66 23.91 13.10
N GLY A 717 -13.65 24.77 12.84
CA GLY A 717 -14.09 25.21 11.51
C GLY A 717 -14.86 24.18 10.71
N ASP A 718 -15.76 24.65 9.86
CA ASP A 718 -16.60 23.86 8.95
C ASP A 718 -15.87 22.87 8.03
N ALA A 719 -14.54 22.86 8.05
CA ALA A 719 -13.71 21.91 7.32
C ALA A 719 -13.82 20.47 7.84
N ALA A 720 -14.04 20.25 9.15
CA ALA A 720 -14.27 18.91 9.69
C ALA A 720 -15.64 18.37 9.28
N ALA A 721 -16.64 19.24 9.13
CA ALA A 721 -17.97 18.87 8.62
C ALA A 721 -17.99 18.59 7.11
N SER A 722 -17.05 19.16 6.33
CA SER A 722 -17.00 18.97 4.87
C SER A 722 -16.17 17.77 4.43
N SER A 723 -15.32 17.22 5.30
CA SER A 723 -14.53 15.99 5.04
C SER A 723 -15.16 14.73 5.64
N ALA A 724 -16.17 14.85 6.51
CA ALA A 724 -16.94 13.70 6.93
C ALA A 724 -17.70 13.16 5.72
N PRO A 725 -17.63 11.85 5.42
CA PRO A 725 -18.48 11.29 4.39
C PRO A 725 -19.93 11.62 4.74
N SER A 726 -20.64 12.25 3.79
CA SER A 726 -22.03 12.67 3.95
C SER A 726 -22.85 11.53 4.53
N ALA A 727 -23.67 11.83 5.56
CA ALA A 727 -24.59 10.87 6.15
C ALA A 727 -25.28 10.08 5.04
N GLY A 728 -24.90 8.82 4.91
CA GLY A 728 -25.44 7.91 3.90
C GLY A 728 -26.73 7.27 4.42
N VAL A 729 -27.47 6.67 3.51
CA VAL A 729 -28.59 5.79 3.85
C VAL A 729 -28.06 4.37 3.67
N ASP A 730 -28.21 3.51 4.69
CA ASP A 730 -27.83 2.10 4.58
C ASP A 730 -28.70 1.37 3.55
N ALA A 731 -28.34 0.15 3.19
CA ALA A 731 -29.09 -0.67 2.24
C ALA A 731 -30.57 -0.90 2.65
N ASN A 732 -30.93 -0.58 3.91
CA ASN A 732 -32.29 -0.70 4.47
C ASN A 732 -33.03 0.63 4.53
N GLY A 733 -32.44 1.74 4.06
CA GLY A 733 -33.07 3.05 4.06
C GLY A 733 -32.96 3.85 5.36
N ASN A 734 -32.16 3.38 6.34
CA ASN A 734 -31.92 4.12 7.58
C ASN A 734 -30.83 5.16 7.39
N ARG A 735 -31.01 6.34 7.98
CA ARG A 735 -29.93 7.35 8.03
C ARG A 735 -28.79 6.82 8.90
N VAL A 736 -27.66 6.57 8.29
CA VAL A 736 -26.40 6.31 9.01
C VAL A 736 -25.81 7.67 9.33
N SER A 737 -25.62 7.97 10.60
CA SER A 737 -24.84 9.16 11.02
C SER A 737 -23.45 9.05 10.39
N ALA A 738 -22.91 10.17 9.90
CA ALA A 738 -21.53 10.22 9.46
C ALA A 738 -20.64 9.65 10.58
N PRO A 739 -19.67 8.76 10.28
CA PRO A 739 -18.76 8.29 11.29
C PRO A 739 -18.05 9.48 11.90
N THR A 740 -18.08 9.61 13.22
CA THR A 740 -17.36 10.64 13.95
C THR A 740 -15.87 10.45 13.67
N ALA A 741 -15.16 11.52 13.31
CA ALA A 741 -13.74 11.43 13.04
C ALA A 741 -13.00 11.00 14.31
N LEU A 742 -12.06 10.05 14.16
CA LEU A 742 -11.23 9.61 15.27
C LEU A 742 -10.18 10.66 15.63
N GLN A 743 -9.81 10.74 16.90
CA GLN A 743 -8.72 11.57 17.36
C GLN A 743 -7.40 11.06 16.74
N PRO A 744 -6.57 11.96 16.16
CA PRO A 744 -5.28 11.56 15.62
C PRO A 744 -4.30 11.24 16.76
N PRO A 745 -3.24 10.48 16.50
CA PRO A 745 -2.15 10.39 17.46
C PRO A 745 -1.36 11.69 17.49
N TYR A 746 -0.78 12.00 18.64
CA TYR A 746 -0.02 13.24 18.83
C TYR A 746 1.43 12.96 19.22
N TYR A 747 2.38 13.56 18.50
CA TYR A 747 3.76 13.64 18.93
C TYR A 747 3.87 14.68 20.06
N LEU A 748 4.29 14.23 21.21
CA LEU A 748 4.46 15.05 22.43
C LEU A 748 5.73 14.65 23.15
N THR A 749 6.47 15.64 23.67
CA THR A 749 7.53 15.35 24.62
C THR A 749 6.92 15.26 26.01
N MET A 750 6.93 14.07 26.60
CA MET A 750 6.33 13.79 27.90
C MET A 750 7.06 12.66 28.62
N GLN A 751 6.97 12.65 29.94
CA GLN A 751 7.52 11.58 30.76
C GLN A 751 6.43 10.56 31.10
N MET A 752 6.55 9.35 30.56
CA MET A 752 5.68 8.25 30.94
C MET A 752 6.12 7.63 32.28
N PRO A 753 5.21 6.98 33.01
CA PRO A 753 5.58 6.22 34.22
C PRO A 753 6.69 5.22 33.91
N GLY A 754 7.71 5.17 34.77
CA GLY A 754 8.88 4.31 34.59
C GLY A 754 9.97 4.88 33.68
N GLN A 755 9.82 6.08 33.11
CA GLN A 755 10.89 6.78 32.39
C GLN A 755 11.65 7.71 33.34
N GLU A 756 12.96 7.87 33.13
CA GLU A 756 13.81 8.77 33.90
C GLU A 756 13.69 10.23 33.47
N SER A 757 13.36 10.48 32.22
CA SER A 757 13.22 11.79 31.59
C SER A 757 12.00 11.88 30.66
N ALA A 758 11.63 13.11 30.33
CA ALA A 758 10.63 13.32 29.28
C ALA A 758 11.21 12.95 27.91
N GLU A 759 10.47 12.13 27.16
CA GLU A 759 10.86 11.61 25.86
C GLU A 759 9.88 12.04 24.78
N PHE A 760 10.37 12.23 23.58
CA PHE A 760 9.52 12.49 22.42
C PHE A 760 8.74 11.24 22.06
N SER A 761 7.44 11.25 22.26
CA SER A 761 6.57 10.10 22.17
C SER A 761 5.39 10.36 21.24
N LEU A 762 4.91 9.33 20.55
CA LEU A 762 3.65 9.37 19.83
C LEU A 762 2.59 8.73 20.70
N THR A 763 1.44 9.41 20.88
CA THR A 763 0.48 9.07 21.93
C THR A 763 -0.94 8.92 21.41
N SER A 764 -1.75 8.11 22.09
CA SER A 764 -3.19 7.93 21.81
C SER A 764 -3.97 7.59 23.07
N VAL A 765 -5.25 7.94 23.09
CA VAL A 765 -6.18 7.69 24.19
C VAL A 765 -7.20 6.64 23.77
N PHE A 766 -7.50 5.74 24.70
CA PHE A 766 -8.60 4.79 24.59
C PHE A 766 -9.75 5.13 25.54
N VAL A 767 -10.96 4.86 25.09
CA VAL A 767 -12.17 4.93 25.89
C VAL A 767 -12.86 3.55 25.87
N PRO A 768 -13.73 3.23 26.86
CA PRO A 768 -14.40 1.94 26.90
C PRO A 768 -15.18 1.65 25.60
N GLY A 769 -15.05 0.43 25.08
CA GLY A 769 -15.85 -0.08 23.98
C GLY A 769 -17.28 -0.36 24.42
N GLY A 770 -18.16 -0.62 23.48
CA GLY A 770 -19.58 -0.96 23.71
C GLY A 770 -20.52 -0.16 22.82
N GLY A 771 -21.62 -0.79 22.37
CA GLY A 771 -22.66 -0.16 21.56
C GLY A 771 -23.87 0.24 22.43
N GLY A 772 -24.35 1.48 22.30
CA GLY A 772 -25.59 1.92 22.91
C GLY A 772 -25.61 3.41 23.28
N GLU A 773 -26.81 3.96 23.47
CA GLU A 773 -26.99 5.31 24.02
C GLU A 773 -26.50 5.31 25.48
N GLY A 774 -25.69 6.31 25.87
CA GLY A 774 -25.15 6.42 27.22
C GLY A 774 -23.74 5.86 27.39
N ARG A 775 -22.92 5.83 26.33
CA ARG A 775 -21.53 5.41 26.38
C ARG A 775 -20.73 6.20 27.43
N ARG A 776 -19.91 5.46 28.20
CA ARG A 776 -18.99 6.09 29.14
C ARG A 776 -17.79 6.65 28.36
N GLU A 777 -17.62 7.97 28.38
CA GLU A 777 -16.50 8.67 27.74
C GLU A 777 -15.31 8.89 28.70
N ALA A 778 -15.20 8.07 29.77
CA ALA A 778 -14.04 8.06 30.64
C ALA A 778 -12.84 7.44 29.90
N MET A 779 -11.63 7.81 30.28
CA MET A 779 -10.41 7.21 29.76
C MET A 779 -10.30 5.75 30.24
N ALA A 780 -10.08 4.82 29.31
CA ALA A 780 -9.84 3.41 29.60
C ALA A 780 -8.35 3.05 29.57
N GLY A 781 -7.61 3.69 28.68
CA GLY A 781 -6.17 3.48 28.56
C GLY A 781 -5.47 4.63 27.86
N PHE A 782 -4.16 4.69 28.03
CA PHE A 782 -3.27 5.63 27.39
C PHE A 782 -2.07 4.89 26.80
N LEU A 783 -1.85 5.06 25.50
CA LEU A 783 -0.76 4.44 24.76
C LEU A 783 0.28 5.50 24.37
N ALA A 784 1.53 5.20 24.59
CA ALA A 784 2.65 6.00 24.10
C ALA A 784 3.71 5.07 23.48
N VAL A 785 4.37 5.53 22.43
CA VAL A 785 5.56 4.90 21.87
C VAL A 785 6.71 5.88 21.89
N ASP A 786 7.86 5.44 22.37
CA ASP A 786 9.07 6.24 22.37
C ASP A 786 9.55 6.46 20.92
N SER A 787 9.54 7.69 20.48
CA SER A 787 9.84 8.11 19.12
C SER A 787 11.24 8.72 18.94
N GLU A 788 12.01 8.86 20.01
CA GLU A 788 13.35 9.44 19.99
C GLU A 788 14.39 8.45 19.48
N THR A 789 14.93 8.67 18.30
CA THR A 789 15.95 7.80 17.69
C THR A 789 17.36 8.09 18.17
N GLY A 790 17.58 9.25 18.79
CA GLY A 790 18.93 9.70 19.17
C GLY A 790 19.65 10.44 18.06
N ASN A 791 20.94 10.72 18.26
CA ASN A 791 21.80 11.46 17.32
C ASN A 791 23.12 10.72 17.01
N SER A 792 23.22 9.45 17.34
CA SER A 792 24.40 8.64 17.04
C SER A 792 24.34 8.14 15.61
N PRO A 793 25.37 8.35 14.77
CA PRO A 793 25.34 7.88 13.38
C PRO A 793 25.07 6.36 13.29
N GLY A 794 24.03 5.98 12.56
CA GLY A 794 23.70 4.60 12.31
C GLY A 794 23.32 3.76 13.54
N GLN A 795 22.99 4.39 14.65
CA GLN A 795 22.61 3.70 15.89
C GLN A 795 21.33 4.30 16.47
N VAL A 796 20.34 3.45 16.66
CA VAL A 796 19.10 3.83 17.31
C VAL A 796 19.30 3.83 18.81
N ARG A 797 18.77 4.87 19.50
CA ARG A 797 18.80 4.98 20.95
C ARG A 797 18.07 3.81 21.62
N GLU A 798 18.59 3.37 22.76
CA GLU A 798 17.88 2.41 23.62
C GLU A 798 16.52 2.99 24.02
N GLY A 799 15.47 2.19 23.95
CA GLY A 799 14.09 2.59 24.25
C GLY A 799 13.27 3.04 23.04
N TYR A 800 13.88 3.40 21.91
CA TYR A 800 13.13 3.73 20.70
C TYR A 800 12.19 2.59 20.30
N GLY A 801 10.94 2.94 19.96
CA GLY A 801 9.92 2.00 19.56
C GLY A 801 9.28 1.23 20.71
N LYS A 802 9.68 1.47 21.96
CA LYS A 802 9.06 0.85 23.13
C LYS A 802 7.64 1.40 23.32
N LEU A 803 6.67 0.53 23.11
CA LEU A 803 5.26 0.83 23.37
C LEU A 803 4.97 0.67 24.87
N ARG A 804 4.31 1.67 25.46
CA ARG A 804 3.85 1.67 26.87
C ARG A 804 2.37 1.88 26.89
N LEU A 805 1.64 0.94 27.49
CA LEU A 805 0.20 0.96 27.62
C LEU A 805 -0.23 1.00 29.08
N LEU A 806 -0.80 2.13 29.48
CA LEU A 806 -1.42 2.30 30.79
C LEU A 806 -2.89 1.92 30.71
N ALA A 807 -3.31 0.87 31.39
CA ALA A 807 -4.72 0.50 31.51
C ALA A 807 -5.29 0.98 32.85
N LEU A 808 -6.35 1.78 32.78
CA LEU A 808 -7.00 2.31 33.94
C LEU A 808 -8.07 1.36 34.46
N PRO A 809 -8.20 1.18 35.80
CA PRO A 809 -9.26 0.37 36.36
C PRO A 809 -10.64 0.89 35.96
N SER A 810 -11.58 -0.01 35.73
CA SER A 810 -12.96 0.35 35.38
C SER A 810 -13.69 1.16 36.48
N SER A 811 -13.18 1.13 37.71
CA SER A 811 -13.64 1.91 38.84
C SER A 811 -13.15 3.35 38.82
N THR A 812 -12.09 3.64 38.09
CA THR A 812 -11.52 5.00 38.01
C THR A 812 -12.34 5.86 37.05
N THR A 813 -12.57 7.13 37.40
CA THR A 813 -13.34 8.08 36.60
C THR A 813 -12.45 9.20 36.04
N VAL A 814 -11.34 8.84 35.43
CA VAL A 814 -10.52 9.82 34.71
C VAL A 814 -11.31 10.26 33.47
N PRO A 815 -11.58 11.56 33.31
CA PRO A 815 -12.33 12.05 32.15
C PRO A 815 -11.61 11.75 30.84
N GLY A 816 -12.31 11.24 29.85
CA GLY A 816 -11.81 11.14 28.49
C GLY A 816 -11.92 12.47 27.75
N PRO A 817 -11.33 12.57 26.52
CA PRO A 817 -11.27 13.81 25.75
C PRO A 817 -12.63 14.51 25.58
N GLY A 818 -13.69 13.77 25.27
CA GLY A 818 -15.03 14.35 25.12
C GLY A 818 -15.60 14.94 26.40
N GLN A 819 -15.34 14.33 27.56
CA GLN A 819 -15.77 14.88 28.85
C GLN A 819 -14.98 16.13 29.23
N VAL A 820 -13.68 16.17 28.92
CA VAL A 820 -12.84 17.34 29.16
C VAL A 820 -13.28 18.51 28.28
N GLN A 821 -13.56 18.25 27.00
CA GLN A 821 -14.05 19.28 26.07
C GLN A 821 -15.39 19.84 26.55
N ASN A 822 -16.34 18.99 26.92
CA ASN A 822 -17.62 19.43 27.44
C ASN A 822 -17.49 20.29 28.73
N LYS A 823 -16.48 19.99 29.54
CA LYS A 823 -16.18 20.79 30.75
C LYS A 823 -15.64 22.16 30.38
N TYR A 824 -14.77 22.26 29.39
CA TYR A 824 -14.28 23.55 28.89
C TYR A 824 -15.38 24.36 28.22
N ASP A 825 -16.21 23.75 27.41
CA ASP A 825 -17.33 24.43 26.73
C ASP A 825 -18.39 24.95 27.71
N SER A 826 -18.52 24.30 28.86
CA SER A 826 -19.44 24.72 29.94
C SER A 826 -18.83 25.72 30.94
N ASP A 827 -17.53 25.99 30.88
CA ASP A 827 -16.88 26.97 31.70
C ASP A 827 -17.17 28.40 31.17
N GLU A 828 -17.79 29.26 31.99
CA GLU A 828 -18.25 30.58 31.57
C GLU A 828 -17.11 31.48 31.06
N LYS A 829 -15.93 31.37 31.64
CA LYS A 829 -14.78 32.20 31.26
C LYS A 829 -14.22 31.73 29.92
N ILE A 830 -14.04 30.44 29.77
CA ILE A 830 -13.54 29.83 28.52
C ILE A 830 -14.55 30.08 27.38
N ALA A 831 -15.81 29.80 27.58
CA ALA A 831 -16.86 30.01 26.60
C ALA A 831 -16.97 31.47 26.17
N THR A 832 -16.87 32.41 27.11
CA THR A 832 -16.86 33.86 26.79
C THR A 832 -15.66 34.25 25.94
N GLN A 833 -14.45 33.78 26.28
CA GLN A 833 -13.24 34.07 25.51
C GLN A 833 -13.30 33.46 24.11
N LEU A 834 -13.74 32.20 23.98
CA LEU A 834 -13.89 31.57 22.67
C LEU A 834 -14.91 32.33 21.81
N ASN A 835 -16.02 32.76 22.36
CA ASN A 835 -17.01 33.55 21.63
C ASN A 835 -16.44 34.91 21.17
N LEU A 836 -15.61 35.55 21.97
CA LEU A 836 -14.95 36.80 21.59
C LEU A 836 -13.92 36.60 20.49
N LEU A 837 -13.19 35.48 20.51
CA LEU A 837 -12.20 35.16 19.49
C LEU A 837 -12.85 34.73 18.16
N ASN A 838 -14.06 34.20 18.19
CA ASN A 838 -14.82 33.79 17.00
C ASN A 838 -15.62 34.93 16.35
N GLN A 839 -15.71 36.13 16.94
CA GLN A 839 -16.28 37.33 16.38
C GLN A 839 -15.26 38.18 15.60
#